data_252bda5acf7e671334e372285074c1da
#
_entry.id   252bda5acf7e671334e372285074c1da
#
_cell.length_a   1.000
_cell.length_b   1.000
_cell.length_c   1.000
_cell.angle_alpha   90.00
_cell.angle_beta   90.00
_cell.angle_gamma   90.00
#
_symmetry.space_group_name_H-M   'P 1'
#
loop_
_entity.id
_entity.type
_entity.pdbx_description
1 polymer ?
#
loop_
_entity_poly.entity_id
_entity_poly.type
_entity_poly.pdbx_seq_one_letter_code
_entity_poly.pdbx_strand_id
1 'polypeptide(L)'
;MKQLLQNLRTGEATVAEVPVPIVQPGRVLVRTAASLISAGTERALTELGQKNLLGKARERPELIGKVWEKVKTEGISQALEGVRDKLDQSHAVGYSAAGVVIETSPDVTEFRAGDRVACAGTDYASHAEIISVPRNLCVRLPDALSFEAAAFGTVGAIALQGVRLAEPTLGESVVVIGLGLVGQLTVQLLKANGCRVFGVDIDEARIQLARELGAEGGCVPASAKEQILAWSRGRGADACIITAATATNEPIELAGEISRLKGRVVAVGLVGMNVPRNVYYQRELTLKVSLSYGPGRHDPEYEEHGHDYPLAYVRWTEGRNIEAFLDLIASAQINVKQLVTHRFPIEDAPSAYKLISGSTNEKYLAVLLTYDVDGEVGRQVENPVVTKKAAAAAGRVGIGLIGAGGYAQKMLLPNFKAAGVEFCSIASASGVSARDVGTKYGFAHFVSDAQSVIADEQANLIVIATRHGSHAALTVQALDRGKHVFVEKPLALNDAELDCVIAAAERSAGELLVGFNRRFSPLAARAKEVFQHRQAPLSIVYRVNAGRIPREHWTQNPNEGGGRIIGEVCHFIDLMQFLTGAAPTSVFAQAVGGGQGNVISEDSVFINLQFADGSNGVIAYLAEGDASLQKEHIEIYGEGKTFVIEDFRSARLYAGGREKKESLRQQDKGQADETRLACAVVAEGKPAPITLAELEATTRATFRIRDSLRTGQPMEVMIQSPKSKVQSPKSN
;
A
#
# COMPACT_ATOMS: atom_id res chain seq x y z
N MET A 1 2.04 4.54 20.02
CA MET A 1 0.99 3.56 20.29
C MET A 1 1.52 2.14 20.16
N LYS A 2 0.96 1.21 20.93
CA LYS A 2 1.27 -0.22 20.79
C LYS A 2 0.49 -0.85 19.66
N GLN A 3 1.15 -1.68 18.87
CA GLN A 3 0.55 -2.44 17.79
C GLN A 3 1.19 -3.82 17.71
N LEU A 4 0.38 -4.84 17.48
CA LEU A 4 0.86 -6.19 17.24
C LEU A 4 1.29 -6.32 15.78
N LEU A 5 2.54 -6.72 15.59
CA LEU A 5 3.18 -6.89 14.29
C LEU A 5 3.68 -8.32 14.12
N GLN A 6 3.58 -8.84 12.91
CA GLN A 6 4.09 -10.15 12.56
C GLN A 6 5.16 -10.04 11.48
N ASN A 7 6.27 -10.74 11.68
CA ASN A 7 7.33 -10.87 10.68
C ASN A 7 6.99 -12.02 9.73
N LEU A 8 6.82 -11.75 8.44
CA LEU A 8 6.44 -12.75 7.45
C LEU A 8 7.54 -13.79 7.16
N ARG A 9 8.79 -13.52 7.54
CA ARG A 9 9.88 -14.48 7.37
C ARG A 9 9.89 -15.53 8.46
N THR A 10 9.70 -15.11 9.72
CA THR A 10 9.80 -15.98 10.90
C THR A 10 8.44 -16.45 11.42
N GLY A 11 7.36 -15.75 11.09
CA GLY A 11 6.04 -15.96 11.67
C GLY A 11 5.91 -15.44 13.11
N GLU A 12 6.94 -14.80 13.66
CA GLU A 12 6.95 -14.29 15.02
C GLU A 12 6.06 -13.05 15.13
N ALA A 13 5.20 -13.03 16.15
CA ALA A 13 4.34 -11.92 16.51
C ALA A 13 4.94 -11.15 17.71
N THR A 14 5.10 -9.83 17.56
CA THR A 14 5.68 -8.95 18.58
C THR A 14 4.84 -7.70 18.74
N VAL A 15 4.71 -7.18 19.94
CA VAL A 15 4.12 -5.86 20.20
C VAL A 15 5.21 -4.80 20.04
N ALA A 16 4.91 -3.80 19.23
CA ALA A 16 5.85 -2.74 18.92
C ALA A 16 5.22 -1.37 19.16
N GLU A 17 6.03 -0.42 19.59
CA GLU A 17 5.64 0.99 19.59
C GLU A 17 5.78 1.55 18.18
N VAL A 18 4.70 2.13 17.67
CA VAL A 18 4.61 2.78 16.37
C VAL A 18 3.93 4.15 16.52
N PRO A 19 4.19 5.10 15.62
CA PRO A 19 3.45 6.36 15.61
C PRO A 19 1.95 6.15 15.42
N VAL A 20 1.14 7.02 16.00
CA VAL A 20 -0.32 7.04 15.80
C VAL A 20 -0.62 7.40 14.34
N PRO A 21 -1.49 6.65 13.64
CA PRO A 21 -1.84 6.99 12.27
C PRO A 21 -2.54 8.37 12.20
N ILE A 22 -2.37 9.07 11.07
CA ILE A 22 -3.15 10.27 10.78
C ILE A 22 -4.49 9.89 10.15
N VAL A 23 -5.51 10.75 10.35
CA VAL A 23 -6.76 10.59 9.63
C VAL A 23 -6.53 10.88 8.14
N GLN A 24 -6.95 9.96 7.27
CA GLN A 24 -6.88 10.11 5.82
C GLN A 24 -8.28 10.41 5.27
N PRO A 25 -8.41 10.99 4.06
CA PRO A 25 -9.71 11.18 3.42
C PRO A 25 -10.55 9.88 3.41
N GLY A 26 -11.84 10.00 3.67
CA GLY A 26 -12.77 8.86 3.75
C GLY A 26 -12.63 7.97 4.99
N ARG A 27 -11.79 8.33 5.98
CA ARG A 27 -11.48 7.48 7.14
C ARG A 27 -11.86 8.08 8.48
N VAL A 28 -11.91 7.16 9.44
CA VAL A 28 -12.19 7.42 10.84
C VAL A 28 -11.03 6.90 11.68
N LEU A 29 -10.52 7.70 12.63
CA LEU A 29 -9.61 7.21 13.66
C LEU A 29 -10.39 6.69 14.84
N VAL A 30 -10.11 5.46 15.23
CA VAL A 30 -10.80 4.77 16.33
C VAL A 30 -9.78 4.34 17.38
N ARG A 31 -10.04 4.73 18.63
CA ARG A 31 -9.34 4.18 19.80
C ARG A 31 -9.95 2.82 20.10
N THR A 32 -9.16 1.79 19.94
CA THR A 32 -9.59 0.40 20.14
C THR A 32 -9.82 0.11 21.61
N ALA A 33 -10.92 -0.56 21.92
CA ALA A 33 -11.23 -1.06 23.25
C ALA A 33 -11.10 -2.59 23.34
N ALA A 34 -11.46 -3.27 22.25
CA ALA A 34 -11.30 -4.72 22.13
C ALA A 34 -11.08 -5.11 20.67
N SER A 35 -10.31 -6.15 20.42
CA SER A 35 -10.20 -6.80 19.12
C SER A 35 -10.22 -8.32 19.25
N LEU A 36 -10.76 -8.98 18.24
CA LEU A 36 -10.92 -10.44 18.22
C LEU A 36 -9.87 -11.08 17.33
N ILE A 37 -9.11 -12.01 17.88
CA ILE A 37 -8.16 -12.83 17.10
C ILE A 37 -8.93 -13.86 16.29
N SER A 38 -8.74 -13.84 14.99
CA SER A 38 -9.29 -14.86 14.09
C SER A 38 -8.31 -16.01 13.95
N ALA A 39 -8.38 -16.95 14.90
CA ALA A 39 -7.42 -18.03 15.02
C ALA A 39 -7.24 -18.85 13.73
N GLY A 40 -8.29 -19.03 12.91
CA GLY A 40 -8.17 -19.74 11.63
C GLY A 40 -7.27 -19.03 10.61
N THR A 41 -7.48 -17.74 10.43
CA THR A 41 -6.75 -16.93 9.44
C THR A 41 -5.34 -16.57 9.94
N GLU A 42 -5.24 -16.13 11.18
CA GLU A 42 -3.98 -15.62 11.73
C GLU A 42 -2.98 -16.74 12.04
N ARG A 43 -3.48 -17.93 12.43
CA ARG A 43 -2.67 -19.14 12.52
C ARG A 43 -2.09 -19.55 11.17
N ALA A 44 -2.90 -19.52 10.10
CA ALA A 44 -2.43 -19.84 8.76
C ALA A 44 -1.31 -18.89 8.29
N LEU A 45 -1.39 -17.60 8.63
CA LEU A 45 -0.32 -16.62 8.36
C LEU A 45 0.95 -16.93 9.17
N THR A 46 0.80 -17.32 10.44
CA THR A 46 1.93 -17.72 11.31
C THR A 46 2.63 -18.96 10.75
N GLU A 47 1.87 -19.99 10.40
CA GLU A 47 2.39 -21.22 9.80
C GLU A 47 3.09 -20.97 8.46
N LEU A 48 2.52 -20.09 7.61
CA LEU A 48 3.16 -19.66 6.37
C LEU A 48 4.50 -18.97 6.64
N GLY A 49 4.55 -18.10 7.66
CA GLY A 49 5.78 -17.42 8.09
C GLY A 49 6.90 -18.40 8.49
N GLN A 50 6.56 -19.47 9.15
CA GLN A 50 7.52 -20.51 9.60
C GLN A 50 8.04 -21.42 8.48
N LYS A 51 7.38 -21.48 7.31
CA LYS A 51 7.82 -22.29 6.17
C LYS A 51 9.07 -21.68 5.51
N ASN A 52 9.92 -22.54 4.96
CA ASN A 52 11.06 -22.11 4.16
C ASN A 52 10.59 -21.47 2.83
N LEU A 53 11.51 -20.80 2.12
CA LEU A 53 11.20 -20.10 0.86
C LEU A 53 10.54 -20.98 -0.19
N LEU A 54 10.94 -22.26 -0.28
CA LEU A 54 10.34 -23.22 -1.21
C LEU A 54 8.92 -23.61 -0.82
N GLY A 55 8.65 -23.75 0.50
CA GLY A 55 7.31 -23.98 1.02
C GLY A 55 6.38 -22.78 0.77
N LYS A 56 6.86 -21.55 1.01
CA LYS A 56 6.12 -20.31 0.70
C LYS A 56 5.81 -20.18 -0.80
N ALA A 57 6.77 -20.52 -1.66
CA ALA A 57 6.59 -20.50 -3.11
C ALA A 57 5.55 -21.51 -3.61
N ARG A 58 5.47 -22.70 -3.00
CA ARG A 58 4.46 -23.71 -3.36
C ARG A 58 3.03 -23.27 -3.01
N GLU A 59 2.86 -22.52 -1.92
CA GLU A 59 1.53 -22.05 -1.49
C GLU A 59 1.07 -20.79 -2.23
N ARG A 60 2.01 -20.03 -2.81
CA ARG A 60 1.71 -18.80 -3.57
C ARG A 60 2.42 -18.82 -4.93
N PRO A 61 2.01 -19.69 -5.86
CA PRO A 61 2.65 -19.81 -7.16
C PRO A 61 2.59 -18.52 -8.00
N GLU A 62 1.59 -17.67 -7.77
CA GLU A 62 1.45 -16.36 -8.43
C GLU A 62 2.62 -15.41 -8.12
N LEU A 63 3.28 -15.57 -6.97
CA LEU A 63 4.45 -14.76 -6.62
C LEU A 63 5.72 -15.21 -7.34
N ILE A 64 5.80 -16.48 -7.74
CA ILE A 64 6.97 -17.01 -8.47
C ILE A 64 7.13 -16.30 -9.81
N GLY A 65 6.03 -16.09 -10.54
CA GLY A 65 6.05 -15.34 -11.82
C GLY A 65 6.61 -13.94 -11.65
N LYS A 66 6.16 -13.20 -10.62
CA LYS A 66 6.65 -11.84 -10.31
C LYS A 66 8.13 -11.80 -9.92
N VAL A 67 8.60 -12.79 -9.17
CA VAL A 67 10.03 -12.92 -8.81
C VAL A 67 10.85 -13.23 -10.04
N TRP A 68 10.38 -14.12 -10.91
CA TRP A 68 11.06 -14.50 -12.16
C TRP A 68 11.18 -13.32 -13.15
N GLU A 69 10.15 -12.49 -13.28
CA GLU A 69 10.22 -11.25 -14.04
C GLU A 69 11.26 -10.28 -13.47
N LYS A 70 11.33 -10.13 -12.14
CA LYS A 70 12.36 -9.33 -11.48
C LYS A 70 13.77 -9.87 -11.69
N VAL A 71 13.94 -11.20 -11.65
CA VAL A 71 15.24 -11.82 -11.94
C VAL A 71 15.70 -11.49 -13.35
N LYS A 72 14.80 -11.47 -14.32
CA LYS A 72 15.12 -11.11 -15.71
C LYS A 72 15.51 -9.63 -15.87
N THR A 73 14.88 -8.73 -15.11
CA THR A 73 15.07 -7.28 -15.26
C THR A 73 16.16 -6.70 -14.35
N GLU A 74 16.26 -7.17 -13.11
CA GLU A 74 17.14 -6.61 -12.08
C GLU A 74 18.35 -7.53 -11.76
N GLY A 75 18.34 -8.80 -12.20
CA GLY A 75 19.34 -9.80 -11.88
C GLY A 75 19.00 -10.59 -10.59
N ILE A 76 19.66 -11.77 -10.43
CA ILE A 76 19.32 -12.74 -9.37
C ILE A 76 19.56 -12.17 -7.97
N SER A 77 20.67 -11.47 -7.73
CA SER A 77 21.04 -10.94 -6.41
C SER A 77 20.07 -9.86 -5.93
N GLN A 78 19.70 -8.92 -6.79
CA GLN A 78 18.79 -7.81 -6.47
C GLN A 78 17.34 -8.31 -6.32
N ALA A 79 16.92 -9.28 -7.14
CA ALA A 79 15.61 -9.89 -7.00
C ALA A 79 15.48 -10.66 -5.67
N LEU A 80 16.50 -11.43 -5.25
CA LEU A 80 16.52 -12.15 -3.98
C LEU A 80 16.59 -11.20 -2.78
N GLU A 81 17.36 -10.13 -2.87
CA GLU A 81 17.41 -9.10 -1.83
C GLU A 81 16.04 -8.41 -1.69
N GLY A 82 15.39 -8.05 -2.79
CA GLY A 82 14.04 -7.50 -2.78
C GLY A 82 12.96 -8.44 -2.22
N VAL A 83 13.13 -9.76 -2.38
CA VAL A 83 12.25 -10.76 -1.75
C VAL A 83 12.51 -10.83 -0.24
N ARG A 84 13.78 -10.85 0.17
CA ARG A 84 14.15 -10.82 1.60
C ARG A 84 13.66 -9.57 2.30
N ASP A 85 13.87 -8.41 1.72
CA ASP A 85 13.40 -7.13 2.27
C ASP A 85 11.87 -7.11 2.46
N LYS A 86 11.10 -7.67 1.53
CA LYS A 86 9.65 -7.80 1.68
C LYS A 86 9.24 -8.77 2.78
N LEU A 87 9.96 -9.87 2.94
CA LEU A 87 9.67 -10.86 3.99
C LEU A 87 10.11 -10.38 5.37
N ASP A 88 11.09 -9.50 5.45
CA ASP A 88 11.58 -8.91 6.70
C ASP A 88 10.72 -7.73 7.19
N GLN A 89 9.83 -7.18 6.34
CA GLN A 89 8.90 -6.13 6.75
C GLN A 89 7.90 -6.68 7.77
N SER A 90 7.62 -5.85 8.77
CA SER A 90 6.59 -6.13 9.76
C SER A 90 5.21 -5.85 9.17
N HIS A 91 4.27 -6.76 9.39
CA HIS A 91 2.89 -6.61 8.94
C HIS A 91 1.96 -6.47 10.14
N ALA A 92 1.04 -5.53 10.07
CA ALA A 92 -0.07 -5.44 11.01
C ALA A 92 -0.97 -6.67 10.86
N VAL A 93 -1.45 -7.21 11.98
CA VAL A 93 -2.34 -8.37 12.01
C VAL A 93 -3.65 -8.01 12.70
N GLY A 94 -4.70 -8.82 12.46
CA GLY A 94 -6.06 -8.54 12.91
C GLY A 94 -6.91 -7.83 11.84
N TYR A 95 -8.24 -8.01 11.95
CA TYR A 95 -9.20 -7.41 11.03
C TYR A 95 -10.61 -7.24 11.64
N SER A 96 -10.75 -7.39 12.96
CA SER A 96 -12.02 -7.28 13.68
C SER A 96 -11.78 -6.61 15.04
N ALA A 97 -12.26 -5.38 15.18
CA ALA A 97 -12.04 -4.55 16.36
C ALA A 97 -13.31 -3.75 16.72
N ALA A 98 -13.33 -3.20 17.93
CA ALA A 98 -14.34 -2.26 18.36
C ALA A 98 -13.75 -1.21 19.29
N GLY A 99 -14.27 0.01 19.24
CA GLY A 99 -13.73 1.11 20.02
C GLY A 99 -14.54 2.40 19.90
N VAL A 100 -13.88 3.53 20.19
CA VAL A 100 -14.47 4.87 20.18
C VAL A 100 -13.80 5.71 19.11
N VAL A 101 -14.60 6.38 18.30
CA VAL A 101 -14.13 7.35 17.31
C VAL A 101 -13.45 8.53 18.04
N ILE A 102 -12.22 8.86 17.66
CA ILE A 102 -11.48 9.99 18.23
C ILE A 102 -11.35 11.15 17.25
N GLU A 103 -11.33 10.86 15.94
CA GLU A 103 -11.21 11.87 14.89
C GLU A 103 -11.83 11.33 13.58
N THR A 104 -12.40 12.20 12.76
CA THR A 104 -12.94 11.86 11.44
C THR A 104 -12.35 12.78 10.38
N SER A 105 -12.18 12.26 9.15
CA SER A 105 -11.87 13.12 8.02
C SER A 105 -13.03 14.09 7.72
N PRO A 106 -12.76 15.30 7.21
CA PRO A 106 -13.79 16.29 6.93
C PRO A 106 -14.90 15.86 5.96
N ASP A 107 -14.61 14.90 5.09
CA ASP A 107 -15.55 14.30 4.13
C ASP A 107 -16.40 13.16 4.72
N VAL A 108 -16.13 12.75 5.97
CA VAL A 108 -16.90 11.74 6.71
C VAL A 108 -17.86 12.45 7.66
N THR A 109 -19.13 12.48 7.29
CA THR A 109 -20.19 13.21 8.04
C THR A 109 -21.06 12.29 8.90
N GLU A 110 -21.05 11.00 8.64
CA GLU A 110 -21.85 9.98 9.34
C GLU A 110 -21.29 9.58 10.70
N PHE A 111 -20.04 9.88 11.02
CA PHE A 111 -19.40 9.60 12.31
C PHE A 111 -18.90 10.89 12.96
N ARG A 112 -18.77 10.88 14.29
CA ARG A 112 -18.20 11.97 15.10
C ARG A 112 -17.41 11.40 16.26
N ALA A 113 -16.49 12.20 16.80
CA ALA A 113 -15.76 11.85 18.03
C ALA A 113 -16.72 11.49 19.16
N GLY A 114 -16.41 10.40 19.84
CA GLY A 114 -17.26 9.81 20.90
C GLY A 114 -18.21 8.71 20.42
N ASP A 115 -18.44 8.55 19.12
CA ASP A 115 -19.26 7.45 18.60
C ASP A 115 -18.59 6.10 18.90
N ARG A 116 -19.37 5.13 19.36
CA ARG A 116 -18.96 3.76 19.61
C ARG A 116 -19.14 2.96 18.33
N VAL A 117 -18.09 2.26 17.88
CA VAL A 117 -18.08 1.58 16.57
C VAL A 117 -17.47 0.19 16.63
N ALA A 118 -17.95 -0.70 15.76
CA ALA A 118 -17.25 -1.90 15.32
C ALA A 118 -16.53 -1.60 14.01
N CYS A 119 -15.35 -2.17 13.84
CA CYS A 119 -14.45 -1.94 12.72
C CYS A 119 -14.04 -3.24 12.08
N ALA A 120 -13.97 -3.24 10.75
CA ALA A 120 -13.59 -4.38 9.94
C ALA A 120 -12.42 -4.05 9.00
N GLY A 121 -11.84 -5.09 8.44
CA GLY A 121 -10.89 -5.01 7.32
C GLY A 121 -9.46 -5.31 7.69
N THR A 122 -8.83 -6.14 6.85
CA THR A 122 -7.38 -6.39 6.89
C THR A 122 -6.64 -5.09 6.60
N ASP A 123 -5.57 -4.83 7.34
CA ASP A 123 -4.79 -3.60 7.32
C ASP A 123 -5.49 -2.35 7.91
N TYR A 124 -6.78 -2.45 8.25
CA TYR A 124 -7.55 -1.35 8.84
C TYR A 124 -7.91 -1.60 10.31
N ALA A 125 -8.67 -2.66 10.60
CA ALA A 125 -9.08 -3.02 11.96
C ALA A 125 -8.06 -3.97 12.62
N SER A 126 -6.79 -3.59 12.60
CA SER A 126 -5.67 -4.36 13.13
C SER A 126 -5.62 -4.33 14.66
N HIS A 127 -4.82 -5.21 15.25
CA HIS A 127 -4.56 -5.25 16.69
C HIS A 127 -3.63 -4.10 17.11
N ALA A 128 -4.20 -2.92 17.32
CA ALA A 128 -3.49 -1.69 17.69
C ALA A 128 -4.35 -0.82 18.61
N GLU A 129 -3.71 0.02 19.43
CA GLU A 129 -4.40 0.96 20.32
C GLU A 129 -5.22 2.01 19.56
N ILE A 130 -4.75 2.42 18.37
CA ILE A 130 -5.48 3.33 17.48
C ILE A 130 -5.43 2.78 16.06
N ILE A 131 -6.57 2.75 15.39
CA ILE A 131 -6.72 2.26 14.02
C ILE A 131 -7.34 3.34 13.12
N SER A 132 -6.94 3.37 11.84
CA SER A 132 -7.49 4.24 10.80
C SER A 132 -8.33 3.41 9.84
N VAL A 133 -9.65 3.54 9.89
CA VAL A 133 -10.60 2.64 9.23
C VAL A 133 -11.42 3.40 8.19
N PRO A 134 -11.58 2.87 6.96
CA PRO A 134 -12.51 3.43 5.98
C PRO A 134 -13.95 3.46 6.48
N ARG A 135 -14.70 4.49 6.08
CA ARG A 135 -16.07 4.74 6.53
C ARG A 135 -17.01 3.56 6.35
N ASN A 136 -16.96 2.85 5.22
CA ASN A 136 -17.82 1.71 4.93
C ASN A 136 -17.49 0.44 5.75
N LEU A 137 -16.34 0.42 6.42
CA LEU A 137 -15.89 -0.65 7.30
C LEU A 137 -16.09 -0.32 8.80
N CYS A 138 -16.73 0.82 9.10
CA CYS A 138 -17.14 1.25 10.44
C CYS A 138 -18.65 1.12 10.58
N VAL A 139 -19.12 0.56 11.70
CA VAL A 139 -20.54 0.42 12.02
C VAL A 139 -20.79 0.89 13.43
N ARG A 140 -21.80 1.75 13.64
CA ARG A 140 -22.20 2.21 14.98
C ARG A 140 -22.72 1.08 15.83
N LEU A 141 -22.37 1.11 17.10
CA LEU A 141 -22.85 0.11 18.06
C LEU A 141 -24.22 0.51 18.63
N PRO A 142 -25.13 -0.46 18.81
CA PRO A 142 -26.25 -0.30 19.74
C PRO A 142 -25.74 0.09 21.14
N ASP A 143 -26.44 0.98 21.85
CA ASP A 143 -26.00 1.54 23.14
C ASP A 143 -25.68 0.50 24.22
N ALA A 144 -26.44 -0.58 24.28
CA ALA A 144 -26.29 -1.64 25.28
C ALA A 144 -25.12 -2.62 24.96
N LEU A 145 -24.51 -2.55 23.79
CA LEU A 145 -23.53 -3.53 23.36
C LEU A 145 -22.13 -3.21 23.90
N SER A 146 -21.47 -4.19 24.54
CA SER A 146 -20.07 -4.03 24.98
C SER A 146 -19.10 -4.07 23.80
N PHE A 147 -17.93 -3.44 23.96
CA PHE A 147 -16.86 -3.49 22.94
C PHE A 147 -16.35 -4.92 22.69
N GLU A 148 -16.26 -5.75 23.75
CA GLU A 148 -15.89 -7.15 23.59
C GLU A 148 -16.87 -7.92 22.68
N ALA A 149 -18.17 -7.71 22.85
CA ALA A 149 -19.17 -8.32 21.99
C ALA A 149 -19.14 -7.74 20.57
N ALA A 150 -18.92 -6.44 20.44
CA ALA A 150 -18.84 -5.75 19.16
C ALA A 150 -17.58 -6.15 18.35
N ALA A 151 -16.49 -6.55 19.01
CA ALA A 151 -15.29 -7.07 18.34
C ALA A 151 -15.54 -8.35 17.53
N PHE A 152 -16.67 -9.03 17.73
CA PHE A 152 -17.09 -10.15 16.90
C PHE A 152 -17.72 -9.73 15.55
N GLY A 153 -17.93 -8.44 15.32
CA GLY A 153 -18.69 -7.92 14.17
C GLY A 153 -18.26 -8.50 12.83
N THR A 154 -16.96 -8.46 12.52
CA THR A 154 -16.44 -8.98 11.26
C THR A 154 -16.58 -10.50 11.15
N VAL A 155 -16.18 -11.23 12.20
CA VAL A 155 -16.24 -12.71 12.19
C VAL A 155 -17.70 -13.19 12.17
N GLY A 156 -18.60 -12.47 12.86
CA GLY A 156 -20.04 -12.71 12.81
C GLY A 156 -20.63 -12.46 11.42
N ALA A 157 -20.20 -11.41 10.74
CA ALA A 157 -20.62 -11.13 9.37
C ALA A 157 -20.13 -12.19 8.37
N ILE A 158 -18.96 -12.81 8.61
CA ILE A 158 -18.49 -13.98 7.82
C ILE A 158 -19.48 -15.15 7.99
N ALA A 159 -19.88 -15.48 9.22
CA ALA A 159 -20.86 -16.52 9.48
C ALA A 159 -22.22 -16.20 8.85
N LEU A 160 -22.68 -14.93 8.99
CA LEU A 160 -23.94 -14.46 8.43
C LEU A 160 -23.94 -14.48 6.90
N GLN A 161 -22.83 -14.15 6.24
CA GLN A 161 -22.70 -14.25 4.78
C GLN A 161 -22.86 -15.71 4.33
N GLY A 162 -22.26 -16.66 5.03
CA GLY A 162 -22.43 -18.08 4.76
C GLY A 162 -23.91 -18.53 4.88
N VAL A 163 -24.61 -18.06 5.91
CA VAL A 163 -26.05 -18.32 6.09
C VAL A 163 -26.87 -17.69 4.95
N ARG A 164 -26.58 -16.43 4.56
CA ARG A 164 -27.28 -15.76 3.45
C ARG A 164 -27.12 -16.50 2.13
N LEU A 165 -25.91 -17.02 1.84
CA LEU A 165 -25.64 -17.79 0.61
C LEU A 165 -26.34 -19.16 0.61
N ALA A 166 -26.60 -19.73 1.79
CA ALA A 166 -27.39 -20.94 1.93
C ALA A 166 -28.90 -20.71 1.69
N GLU A 167 -29.37 -19.44 1.73
CA GLU A 167 -30.77 -19.06 1.50
C GLU A 167 -31.76 -19.92 2.32
N PRO A 168 -31.55 -20.09 3.65
CA PRO A 168 -32.38 -20.97 4.43
C PRO A 168 -33.78 -20.38 4.65
N THR A 169 -34.76 -21.24 4.65
CA THR A 169 -36.14 -20.89 4.98
C THR A 169 -36.58 -21.48 6.33
N LEU A 170 -37.62 -20.91 6.92
CA LEU A 170 -38.15 -21.33 8.23
C LEU A 170 -38.44 -22.84 8.27
N GLY A 171 -37.90 -23.54 9.27
CA GLY A 171 -38.13 -24.98 9.48
C GLY A 171 -37.21 -25.91 8.68
N GLU A 172 -36.35 -25.40 7.83
CA GLU A 172 -35.36 -26.24 7.12
C GLU A 172 -34.34 -26.89 8.06
N SER A 173 -33.91 -28.08 7.70
CA SER A 173 -32.88 -28.88 8.39
C SER A 173 -31.50 -28.53 7.84
N VAL A 174 -30.68 -27.80 8.61
CA VAL A 174 -29.37 -27.33 8.18
C VAL A 174 -28.25 -27.98 8.99
N VAL A 175 -27.21 -28.46 8.33
CA VAL A 175 -26.04 -29.06 8.98
C VAL A 175 -24.86 -28.09 8.92
N VAL A 176 -24.20 -27.89 10.06
CA VAL A 176 -22.97 -27.10 10.17
C VAL A 176 -21.79 -28.06 10.36
N ILE A 177 -20.85 -28.07 9.41
CA ILE A 177 -19.66 -28.92 9.44
C ILE A 177 -18.45 -28.09 9.86
N GLY A 178 -17.90 -28.36 11.05
CA GLY A 178 -16.90 -27.60 11.75
C GLY A 178 -17.52 -26.63 12.75
N LEU A 179 -17.34 -26.90 14.05
CA LEU A 179 -17.93 -26.12 15.15
C LEU A 179 -16.86 -25.28 15.87
N GLY A 180 -15.92 -24.71 15.12
CA GLY A 180 -15.04 -23.64 15.57
C GLY A 180 -15.83 -22.35 15.79
N LEU A 181 -15.15 -21.22 16.00
CA LEU A 181 -15.80 -19.94 16.29
C LEU A 181 -16.87 -19.55 15.26
N VAL A 182 -16.53 -19.59 13.96
CA VAL A 182 -17.48 -19.31 12.87
C VAL A 182 -18.63 -20.31 12.87
N GLY A 183 -18.37 -21.59 13.14
CA GLY A 183 -19.40 -22.64 13.22
C GLY A 183 -20.37 -22.41 14.36
N GLN A 184 -19.89 -22.06 15.56
CA GLN A 184 -20.76 -21.75 16.70
C GLN A 184 -21.65 -20.54 16.44
N LEU A 185 -21.13 -19.51 15.77
CA LEU A 185 -21.90 -18.34 15.33
C LEU A 185 -22.93 -18.73 14.26
N THR A 186 -22.57 -19.59 13.31
CA THR A 186 -23.46 -20.09 12.26
C THR A 186 -24.64 -20.88 12.85
N VAL A 187 -24.40 -21.73 13.88
CA VAL A 187 -25.45 -22.47 14.60
C VAL A 187 -26.48 -21.50 15.19
N GLN A 188 -26.03 -20.48 15.89
CA GLN A 188 -26.90 -19.48 16.50
C GLN A 188 -27.68 -18.67 15.46
N LEU A 189 -27.02 -18.23 14.37
CA LEU A 189 -27.67 -17.50 13.27
C LEU A 189 -28.76 -18.31 12.59
N LEU A 190 -28.53 -19.61 12.33
CA LEU A 190 -29.52 -20.51 11.78
C LEU A 190 -30.68 -20.74 12.73
N LYS A 191 -30.41 -20.87 14.04
CA LYS A 191 -31.45 -20.96 15.07
C LYS A 191 -32.31 -19.71 15.12
N ALA A 192 -31.67 -18.52 15.09
CA ALA A 192 -32.38 -17.24 15.03
C ALA A 192 -33.24 -17.10 13.76
N ASN A 193 -32.82 -17.71 12.65
CA ASN A 193 -33.57 -17.77 11.39
C ASN A 193 -34.72 -18.80 11.42
N GLY A 194 -34.88 -19.54 12.51
CA GLY A 194 -35.94 -20.55 12.67
C GLY A 194 -35.65 -21.90 11.99
N CYS A 195 -34.40 -22.20 11.69
CA CYS A 195 -33.97 -23.49 11.15
C CYS A 195 -33.79 -24.53 12.27
N ARG A 196 -33.91 -25.80 11.90
CA ARG A 196 -33.42 -26.93 12.67
C ARG A 196 -31.92 -27.11 12.38
N VAL A 197 -31.09 -27.17 13.40
CA VAL A 197 -29.65 -27.18 13.23
C VAL A 197 -29.02 -28.45 13.80
N PHE A 198 -28.10 -29.04 13.05
CA PHE A 198 -27.28 -30.18 13.48
C PHE A 198 -25.79 -29.88 13.27
N GLY A 199 -24.95 -30.12 14.26
CA GLY A 199 -23.53 -29.82 14.23
C GLY A 199 -22.65 -31.04 13.99
N VAL A 200 -21.56 -30.89 13.25
CA VAL A 200 -20.54 -31.93 13.05
C VAL A 200 -19.17 -31.36 13.34
N ASP A 201 -18.44 -31.95 14.28
CA ASP A 201 -17.05 -31.61 14.60
C ASP A 201 -16.30 -32.84 15.12
N ILE A 202 -14.97 -32.79 15.08
CA ILE A 202 -14.11 -33.84 15.66
C ILE A 202 -13.98 -33.71 17.18
N ASP A 203 -14.27 -32.53 17.76
CA ASP A 203 -14.18 -32.23 19.19
C ASP A 203 -15.55 -32.26 19.86
N GLU A 204 -15.78 -33.26 20.73
CA GLU A 204 -17.00 -33.46 21.48
C GLU A 204 -17.39 -32.23 22.34
N ALA A 205 -16.42 -31.49 22.87
CA ALA A 205 -16.67 -30.28 23.64
C ALA A 205 -17.32 -29.17 22.78
N ARG A 206 -16.90 -29.04 21.54
CA ARG A 206 -17.52 -28.12 20.57
C ARG A 206 -18.89 -28.54 20.14
N ILE A 207 -19.11 -29.86 20.01
CA ILE A 207 -20.46 -30.42 19.74
C ILE A 207 -21.40 -30.11 20.89
N GLN A 208 -20.96 -30.31 22.13
CA GLN A 208 -21.74 -30.02 23.30
C GLN A 208 -22.09 -28.52 23.40
N LEU A 209 -21.11 -27.63 23.17
CA LEU A 209 -21.35 -26.20 23.14
C LEU A 209 -22.37 -25.81 22.05
N ALA A 210 -22.28 -26.40 20.85
CA ALA A 210 -23.25 -26.15 19.77
C ALA A 210 -24.68 -26.52 20.18
N ARG A 211 -24.89 -27.62 20.96
CA ARG A 211 -26.19 -27.99 21.50
C ARG A 211 -26.70 -26.96 22.52
N GLU A 212 -25.83 -26.48 23.39
CA GLU A 212 -26.15 -25.42 24.35
C GLU A 212 -26.54 -24.10 23.65
N LEU A 213 -25.95 -23.82 22.50
CA LEU A 213 -26.21 -22.65 21.69
C LEU A 213 -27.37 -22.83 20.69
N GLY A 214 -28.03 -23.99 20.67
CA GLY A 214 -29.30 -24.18 19.97
C GLY A 214 -29.30 -25.20 18.84
N ALA A 215 -28.24 -25.98 18.65
CA ALA A 215 -28.30 -27.14 17.76
C ALA A 215 -29.17 -28.26 18.41
N GLU A 216 -30.04 -28.87 17.62
CA GLU A 216 -30.88 -29.99 18.08
C GLU A 216 -30.09 -31.28 18.29
N GLY A 217 -28.94 -31.41 17.67
CA GLY A 217 -28.06 -32.55 17.77
C GLY A 217 -26.65 -32.25 17.23
N GLY A 218 -25.77 -33.21 17.39
CA GLY A 218 -24.42 -33.12 16.82
C GLY A 218 -23.65 -34.41 17.06
N CYS A 219 -22.65 -34.66 16.20
CA CYS A 219 -21.85 -35.87 16.27
C CYS A 219 -20.49 -35.69 15.61
N VAL A 220 -19.60 -36.67 15.80
CA VAL A 220 -18.34 -36.77 15.07
C VAL A 220 -18.57 -37.24 13.63
N PRO A 221 -17.66 -36.93 12.68
CA PRO A 221 -17.81 -37.25 11.26
C PRO A 221 -18.10 -38.72 10.97
N ALA A 222 -17.49 -39.65 11.71
CA ALA A 222 -17.65 -41.06 11.51
C ALA A 222 -19.10 -41.57 11.62
N SER A 223 -19.95 -40.94 12.43
CA SER A 223 -21.37 -41.28 12.63
C SER A 223 -22.35 -40.28 11.98
N ALA A 224 -21.82 -39.28 11.28
CA ALA A 224 -22.61 -38.15 10.82
C ALA A 224 -23.70 -38.55 9.82
N LYS A 225 -23.41 -39.40 8.86
CA LYS A 225 -24.39 -39.82 7.85
C LYS A 225 -25.60 -40.47 8.45
N GLU A 226 -25.39 -41.46 9.33
CA GLU A 226 -26.46 -42.21 9.99
C GLU A 226 -27.31 -41.28 10.89
N GLN A 227 -26.66 -40.49 11.77
CA GLN A 227 -27.34 -39.64 12.71
C GLN A 227 -28.12 -38.51 12.04
N ILE A 228 -27.55 -37.88 10.97
CA ILE A 228 -28.22 -36.81 10.24
C ILE A 228 -29.43 -37.36 9.46
N LEU A 229 -29.32 -38.53 8.84
CA LEU A 229 -30.48 -39.17 8.20
C LEU A 229 -31.58 -39.50 9.21
N ALA A 230 -31.23 -40.03 10.36
CA ALA A 230 -32.22 -40.27 11.45
C ALA A 230 -32.87 -38.97 11.92
N TRP A 231 -32.09 -37.94 12.22
CA TRP A 231 -32.56 -36.65 12.65
C TRP A 231 -33.46 -35.95 11.61
N SER A 232 -33.10 -36.04 10.33
CA SER A 232 -33.85 -35.49 9.20
C SER A 232 -35.01 -36.37 8.74
N ARG A 233 -35.35 -37.40 9.48
CA ARG A 233 -36.40 -38.39 9.13
C ARG A 233 -36.16 -39.04 7.77
N GLY A 234 -34.93 -39.41 7.46
CA GLY A 234 -34.48 -40.02 6.20
C GLY A 234 -34.41 -39.10 5.01
N ARG A 235 -34.68 -37.79 5.14
CA ARG A 235 -34.72 -36.85 4.01
C ARG A 235 -33.34 -36.33 3.60
N GLY A 236 -32.40 -36.24 4.52
CA GLY A 236 -31.14 -35.51 4.40
C GLY A 236 -31.27 -34.02 4.73
N ALA A 237 -30.17 -33.31 4.72
CA ALA A 237 -30.11 -31.87 5.02
C ALA A 237 -30.59 -31.01 3.83
N ASP A 238 -31.41 -29.99 4.11
CA ASP A 238 -31.80 -28.97 3.12
C ASP A 238 -30.60 -28.12 2.67
N ALA A 239 -29.70 -27.80 3.63
CA ALA A 239 -28.45 -27.13 3.36
C ALA A 239 -27.34 -27.64 4.29
N CYS A 240 -26.09 -27.59 3.81
CA CYS A 240 -24.89 -27.82 4.58
C CYS A 240 -23.99 -26.58 4.51
N ILE A 241 -23.57 -26.05 5.66
CA ILE A 241 -22.60 -24.93 5.73
C ILE A 241 -21.30 -25.45 6.31
N ILE A 242 -20.23 -25.38 5.53
CA ILE A 242 -18.91 -25.87 5.90
C ILE A 242 -18.10 -24.72 6.46
N THR A 243 -17.82 -24.74 7.76
CA THR A 243 -17.00 -23.75 8.48
C THR A 243 -15.69 -24.34 9.00
N ALA A 244 -15.41 -25.62 8.65
CA ALA A 244 -14.17 -26.29 8.97
C ALA A 244 -12.98 -25.70 8.18
N ALA A 245 -11.78 -25.77 8.76
CA ALA A 245 -10.52 -25.45 8.08
C ALA A 245 -9.63 -26.71 8.05
N THR A 246 -9.47 -27.28 6.87
CA THR A 246 -8.65 -28.47 6.63
C THR A 246 -8.24 -28.57 5.16
N ALA A 247 -7.07 -29.16 4.89
CA ALA A 247 -6.62 -29.40 3.52
C ALA A 247 -7.32 -30.59 2.83
N THR A 248 -8.11 -31.40 3.59
CA THR A 248 -8.78 -32.59 3.05
C THR A 248 -10.11 -32.25 2.39
N ASN A 249 -10.61 -33.16 1.54
CA ASN A 249 -11.93 -33.04 0.90
C ASN A 249 -13.07 -33.62 1.73
N GLU A 250 -12.78 -34.23 2.88
CA GLU A 250 -13.79 -34.90 3.73
C GLU A 250 -15.02 -34.04 4.04
N PRO A 251 -14.91 -32.73 4.36
CA PRO A 251 -16.09 -31.91 4.63
C PRO A 251 -17.01 -31.73 3.40
N ILE A 252 -16.44 -31.61 2.20
CA ILE A 252 -17.22 -31.44 0.97
C ILE A 252 -17.84 -32.77 0.53
N GLU A 253 -17.15 -33.89 0.75
CA GLU A 253 -17.66 -35.24 0.50
C GLU A 253 -18.83 -35.55 1.44
N LEU A 254 -18.64 -35.34 2.74
CA LEU A 254 -19.69 -35.53 3.74
C LEU A 254 -20.91 -34.64 3.43
N ALA A 255 -20.71 -33.34 3.14
CA ALA A 255 -21.82 -32.44 2.78
C ALA A 255 -22.64 -32.97 1.60
N GLY A 256 -21.96 -33.52 0.58
CA GLY A 256 -22.64 -34.16 -0.55
C GLY A 256 -23.47 -35.39 -0.13
N GLU A 257 -22.92 -36.25 0.73
CA GLU A 257 -23.58 -37.49 1.16
C GLU A 257 -24.78 -37.29 2.06
N ILE A 258 -24.79 -36.25 2.90
CA ILE A 258 -25.87 -36.00 3.87
C ILE A 258 -26.95 -35.04 3.36
N SER A 259 -26.71 -34.35 2.24
CA SER A 259 -27.67 -33.44 1.62
C SER A 259 -28.82 -34.19 0.96
N ARG A 260 -30.03 -33.66 1.02
CA ARG A 260 -31.16 -34.16 0.22
C ARG A 260 -30.97 -33.88 -1.27
N LEU A 261 -31.83 -34.43 -2.13
CA LEU A 261 -31.94 -34.06 -3.54
C LEU A 261 -32.18 -32.54 -3.65
N LYS A 262 -31.45 -31.87 -4.52
CA LYS A 262 -31.45 -30.38 -4.71
C LYS A 262 -31.09 -29.60 -3.43
N GLY A 263 -30.32 -30.20 -2.55
CA GLY A 263 -29.76 -29.52 -1.37
C GLY A 263 -28.71 -28.49 -1.75
N ARG A 264 -28.37 -27.61 -0.81
CA ARG A 264 -27.39 -26.53 -0.97
C ARG A 264 -26.18 -26.79 -0.08
N VAL A 265 -25.00 -26.56 -0.62
CA VAL A 265 -23.73 -26.64 0.12
C VAL A 265 -23.03 -25.28 0.01
N VAL A 266 -22.63 -24.70 1.15
CA VAL A 266 -21.91 -23.45 1.21
C VAL A 266 -20.57 -23.67 1.90
N ALA A 267 -19.48 -23.42 1.21
CA ALA A 267 -18.12 -23.45 1.76
C ALA A 267 -17.75 -22.04 2.27
N VAL A 268 -17.63 -21.90 3.60
CA VAL A 268 -17.18 -20.68 4.30
C VAL A 268 -15.74 -20.85 4.76
N GLY A 269 -15.42 -22.02 5.32
CA GLY A 269 -14.07 -22.34 5.77
C GLY A 269 -13.15 -22.78 4.63
N LEU A 270 -11.86 -22.78 4.92
CA LEU A 270 -10.85 -23.23 3.96
C LEU A 270 -10.76 -24.75 3.96
N VAL A 271 -11.34 -25.40 2.96
CA VAL A 271 -11.35 -26.86 2.79
C VAL A 271 -10.86 -27.26 1.41
N GLY A 272 -10.51 -28.55 1.24
CA GLY A 272 -10.25 -29.11 -0.08
C GLY A 272 -11.48 -28.98 -0.99
N MET A 273 -11.28 -28.57 -2.24
CA MET A 273 -12.35 -28.31 -3.21
C MET A 273 -12.41 -29.31 -4.37
N ASN A 274 -11.87 -30.52 -4.17
CA ASN A 274 -12.03 -31.60 -5.14
C ASN A 274 -13.41 -32.23 -4.98
N VAL A 275 -14.39 -31.65 -5.67
CA VAL A 275 -15.82 -31.98 -5.51
C VAL A 275 -16.12 -33.36 -6.13
N PRO A 276 -16.72 -34.32 -5.37
CA PRO A 276 -17.06 -35.66 -5.89
C PRO A 276 -18.25 -35.57 -6.85
N ARG A 277 -17.94 -35.49 -8.15
CA ARG A 277 -18.94 -35.25 -9.21
C ARG A 277 -20.13 -36.17 -9.13
N ASN A 278 -19.95 -37.48 -8.86
CA ASN A 278 -21.05 -38.46 -8.88
C ASN A 278 -22.12 -38.13 -7.81
N VAL A 279 -21.70 -37.83 -6.58
CA VAL A 279 -22.62 -37.51 -5.48
C VAL A 279 -23.36 -36.21 -5.74
N TYR A 280 -22.64 -35.16 -6.16
CA TYR A 280 -23.22 -33.85 -6.44
C TYR A 280 -24.12 -33.86 -7.68
N TYR A 281 -23.75 -34.59 -8.71
CA TYR A 281 -24.57 -34.78 -9.93
C TYR A 281 -25.87 -35.55 -9.64
N GLN A 282 -25.79 -36.70 -8.99
CA GLN A 282 -26.95 -37.53 -8.71
C GLN A 282 -27.99 -36.86 -7.81
N ARG A 283 -27.53 -35.95 -6.95
CA ARG A 283 -28.40 -35.19 -6.05
C ARG A 283 -28.73 -33.79 -6.54
N GLU A 284 -28.20 -33.40 -7.70
CA GLU A 284 -28.40 -32.06 -8.28
C GLU A 284 -28.12 -30.93 -7.25
N LEU A 285 -26.95 -31.04 -6.54
CA LEU A 285 -26.60 -30.13 -5.48
C LEU A 285 -26.10 -28.78 -6.00
N THR A 286 -26.48 -27.71 -5.33
CA THR A 286 -25.91 -26.38 -5.54
C THR A 286 -24.72 -26.18 -4.59
N LEU A 287 -23.53 -25.84 -5.14
CA LEU A 287 -22.36 -25.47 -4.35
C LEU A 287 -22.04 -23.99 -4.52
N LYS A 288 -21.92 -23.27 -3.41
CA LYS A 288 -21.50 -21.86 -3.37
C LYS A 288 -20.26 -21.71 -2.47
N VAL A 289 -19.35 -20.81 -2.85
CA VAL A 289 -18.20 -20.43 -2.01
C VAL A 289 -18.48 -19.03 -1.43
N SER A 290 -18.32 -18.89 -0.12
CA SER A 290 -18.55 -17.62 0.56
C SER A 290 -17.30 -16.76 0.52
N LEU A 291 -17.44 -15.52 0.08
CA LEU A 291 -16.37 -14.53 0.12
C LEU A 291 -16.48 -13.71 1.40
N SER A 292 -15.66 -14.04 2.39
CA SER A 292 -15.45 -13.27 3.62
C SER A 292 -16.78 -12.78 4.25
N TYR A 293 -16.88 -11.48 4.58
CA TYR A 293 -18.06 -10.89 5.23
C TYR A 293 -19.07 -10.26 4.26
N GLY A 294 -18.91 -10.48 2.95
CA GLY A 294 -19.97 -10.21 1.97
C GLY A 294 -19.58 -9.25 0.83
N PRO A 295 -20.57 -8.77 0.07
CA PRO A 295 -20.39 -7.83 -1.03
C PRO A 295 -19.72 -6.53 -0.58
N GLY A 296 -18.76 -6.06 -1.35
CA GLY A 296 -17.85 -4.95 -1.05
C GLY A 296 -16.41 -5.43 -0.86
N ARG A 297 -16.22 -6.69 -0.47
CA ARG A 297 -14.90 -7.25 -0.21
C ARG A 297 -14.04 -7.30 -1.47
N HIS A 298 -12.84 -6.72 -1.39
CA HIS A 298 -11.89 -6.54 -2.49
C HIS A 298 -12.36 -5.56 -3.58
N ASP A 299 -13.41 -4.78 -3.33
CA ASP A 299 -13.78 -3.66 -4.18
C ASP A 299 -13.22 -2.35 -3.60
N PRO A 300 -12.16 -1.75 -4.20
CA PRO A 300 -11.57 -0.52 -3.69
C PRO A 300 -12.56 0.65 -3.66
N GLU A 301 -13.54 0.70 -4.60
CA GLU A 301 -14.56 1.73 -4.60
C GLU A 301 -15.42 1.69 -3.34
N TYR A 302 -15.74 0.48 -2.85
CA TYR A 302 -16.48 0.30 -1.61
C TYR A 302 -15.58 0.42 -0.38
N GLU A 303 -14.48 -0.38 -0.31
CA GLU A 303 -13.64 -0.47 0.90
C GLU A 303 -12.80 0.80 1.11
N GLU A 304 -12.19 1.38 0.04
CA GLU A 304 -11.22 2.46 0.19
C GLU A 304 -11.81 3.84 -0.09
N HIS A 305 -12.62 3.96 -1.16
CA HIS A 305 -13.17 5.23 -1.60
C HIS A 305 -14.52 5.58 -0.96
N GLY A 306 -15.13 4.62 -0.22
CA GLY A 306 -16.36 4.86 0.53
C GLY A 306 -17.64 4.94 -0.33
N HIS A 307 -17.59 4.46 -1.58
CA HIS A 307 -18.75 4.41 -2.46
C HIS A 307 -19.60 3.17 -2.16
N ASP A 308 -20.73 3.38 -1.48
CA ASP A 308 -21.64 2.27 -1.16
C ASP A 308 -22.49 1.88 -2.37
N TYR A 309 -22.84 0.60 -2.44
CA TYR A 309 -23.76 0.09 -3.45
C TYR A 309 -25.20 0.58 -3.21
N PRO A 310 -25.98 0.85 -4.28
CA PRO A 310 -27.39 1.19 -4.13
C PRO A 310 -28.14 0.10 -3.38
N LEU A 311 -28.77 0.47 -2.25
CA LEU A 311 -29.44 -0.44 -1.31
C LEU A 311 -30.47 -1.37 -2.00
N ALA A 312 -31.16 -0.86 -3.02
CA ALA A 312 -32.16 -1.63 -3.76
C ALA A 312 -31.57 -2.81 -4.56
N TYR A 313 -30.28 -2.74 -4.92
CA TYR A 313 -29.61 -3.77 -5.72
C TYR A 313 -28.69 -4.66 -4.90
N VAL A 314 -28.06 -4.12 -3.87
CA VAL A 314 -27.19 -4.88 -2.97
C VAL A 314 -27.63 -4.62 -1.52
N ARG A 315 -28.60 -5.41 -1.06
CA ARG A 315 -29.16 -5.24 0.30
C ARG A 315 -28.12 -5.51 1.39
N TRP A 316 -27.25 -6.49 1.20
CA TRP A 316 -26.34 -6.99 2.22
C TRP A 316 -24.88 -6.81 1.77
N THR A 317 -24.31 -5.65 2.10
CA THR A 317 -22.88 -5.39 2.00
C THR A 317 -22.16 -5.81 3.27
N GLU A 318 -20.84 -5.73 3.27
CA GLU A 318 -19.98 -5.97 4.44
C GLU A 318 -20.47 -5.20 5.67
N GLY A 319 -20.61 -3.88 5.55
CA GLY A 319 -21.07 -3.02 6.65
C GLY A 319 -22.47 -3.41 7.14
N ARG A 320 -23.41 -3.67 6.22
CA ARG A 320 -24.79 -4.06 6.58
C ARG A 320 -24.88 -5.46 7.17
N ASN A 321 -23.97 -6.37 6.83
CA ASN A 321 -23.84 -7.66 7.48
C ASN A 321 -23.33 -7.51 8.93
N ILE A 322 -22.35 -6.63 9.16
CA ILE A 322 -21.86 -6.32 10.51
C ILE A 322 -22.98 -5.71 11.34
N GLU A 323 -23.68 -4.70 10.83
CA GLU A 323 -24.82 -4.05 11.48
C GLU A 323 -25.87 -5.08 11.90
N ALA A 324 -26.34 -5.90 10.96
CA ALA A 324 -27.34 -6.93 11.23
C ALA A 324 -26.87 -7.95 12.29
N PHE A 325 -25.60 -8.32 12.29
CA PHE A 325 -25.04 -9.22 13.28
C PHE A 325 -24.99 -8.58 14.68
N LEU A 326 -24.60 -7.32 14.79
CA LEU A 326 -24.58 -6.56 16.05
C LEU A 326 -26.00 -6.39 16.64
N ASP A 327 -26.98 -6.14 15.77
CA ASP A 327 -28.40 -6.07 16.19
C ASP A 327 -28.90 -7.41 16.77
N LEU A 328 -28.48 -8.54 16.20
CA LEU A 328 -28.82 -9.86 16.73
C LEU A 328 -28.17 -10.14 18.09
N ILE A 329 -26.95 -9.61 18.33
CA ILE A 329 -26.37 -9.70 19.68
C ILE A 329 -27.10 -8.77 20.64
N ALA A 330 -27.39 -7.52 20.24
CA ALA A 330 -28.08 -6.54 21.07
C ALA A 330 -29.50 -7.01 21.49
N SER A 331 -30.18 -7.73 20.59
CA SER A 331 -31.50 -8.36 20.87
C SER A 331 -31.40 -9.71 21.57
N ALA A 332 -30.20 -10.11 22.03
CA ALA A 332 -29.94 -11.39 22.73
C ALA A 332 -30.29 -12.67 21.93
N GLN A 333 -30.40 -12.57 20.61
CA GLN A 333 -30.59 -13.75 19.76
C GLN A 333 -29.26 -14.49 19.51
N ILE A 334 -28.14 -13.80 19.64
CA ILE A 334 -26.78 -14.35 19.54
C ILE A 334 -26.05 -14.10 20.86
N ASN A 335 -25.47 -15.13 21.43
CA ASN A 335 -24.65 -15.07 22.65
C ASN A 335 -23.18 -15.28 22.32
N VAL A 336 -22.41 -14.21 22.21
CA VAL A 336 -20.96 -14.27 21.97
C VAL A 336 -20.14 -14.39 23.25
N LYS A 337 -20.73 -13.98 24.41
CA LYS A 337 -20.03 -13.99 25.69
C LYS A 337 -19.60 -15.40 26.10
N GLN A 338 -20.42 -16.40 25.80
CA GLN A 338 -20.14 -17.80 26.10
C GLN A 338 -19.01 -18.39 25.21
N LEU A 339 -18.69 -17.72 24.08
CA LEU A 339 -17.62 -18.13 23.17
C LEU A 339 -16.24 -17.64 23.60
N VAL A 340 -16.17 -16.59 24.44
CA VAL A 340 -14.89 -15.99 24.87
C VAL A 340 -14.21 -16.89 25.89
N THR A 341 -13.10 -17.49 25.51
CA THR A 341 -12.29 -18.36 26.37
C THR A 341 -11.13 -17.64 27.02
N HIS A 342 -10.53 -16.68 26.30
CA HIS A 342 -9.32 -15.98 26.77
C HIS A 342 -9.40 -14.47 26.50
N ARG A 343 -8.76 -13.69 27.37
CA ARG A 343 -8.53 -12.25 27.25
C ARG A 343 -7.08 -11.97 27.58
N PHE A 344 -6.43 -11.21 26.71
CA PHE A 344 -5.07 -10.73 26.92
C PHE A 344 -5.02 -9.21 26.73
N PRO A 345 -4.32 -8.46 27.57
CA PRO A 345 -4.00 -7.08 27.25
C PRO A 345 -3.09 -7.05 26.02
N ILE A 346 -3.11 -5.94 25.26
CA ILE A 346 -2.30 -5.81 24.03
C ILE A 346 -0.82 -6.11 24.28
N GLU A 347 -0.28 -5.75 25.44
CA GLU A 347 1.10 -5.99 25.82
C GLU A 347 1.47 -7.49 25.83
N ASP A 348 0.50 -8.34 26.16
CA ASP A 348 0.68 -9.79 26.22
C ASP A 348 0.11 -10.52 24.99
N ALA A 349 -0.17 -9.80 23.92
CA ALA A 349 -0.63 -10.39 22.66
C ALA A 349 0.29 -11.50 22.09
N PRO A 350 1.64 -11.48 22.26
CA PRO A 350 2.49 -12.61 21.90
C PRO A 350 2.11 -13.93 22.58
N SER A 351 1.62 -13.89 23.84
CA SER A 351 1.12 -15.08 24.53
C SER A 351 -0.17 -15.61 23.90
N ALA A 352 -1.08 -14.72 23.47
CA ALA A 352 -2.27 -15.10 22.71
C ALA A 352 -1.88 -15.80 21.40
N TYR A 353 -0.83 -15.34 20.70
CA TYR A 353 -0.35 -15.96 19.46
C TYR A 353 0.32 -17.31 19.69
N LYS A 354 1.02 -17.50 20.84
CA LYS A 354 1.51 -18.83 21.25
C LYS A 354 0.36 -19.80 21.50
N LEU A 355 -0.72 -19.33 22.11
CA LEU A 355 -1.93 -20.13 22.34
C LEU A 355 -2.54 -20.60 21.01
N ILE A 356 -2.81 -19.67 20.06
CA ILE A 356 -3.47 -20.02 18.79
C ILE A 356 -2.57 -20.82 17.85
N SER A 357 -1.26 -20.70 17.97
CA SER A 357 -0.30 -21.50 17.17
C SER A 357 -0.16 -22.95 17.65
N GLY A 358 -0.81 -23.32 18.76
CA GLY A 358 -0.71 -24.65 19.35
C GLY A 358 0.58 -24.92 20.12
N SER A 359 1.35 -23.87 20.45
CA SER A 359 2.55 -23.98 21.29
C SER A 359 2.19 -24.28 22.75
N THR A 360 0.94 -24.14 23.13
CA THR A 360 0.36 -24.57 24.40
C THR A 360 -0.65 -25.68 24.12
N ASN A 361 -0.86 -26.62 25.11
CA ASN A 361 -1.89 -27.65 25.00
C ASN A 361 -3.28 -27.16 25.43
N GLU A 362 -3.44 -25.85 25.62
CA GLU A 362 -4.69 -25.26 26.10
C GLU A 362 -5.71 -25.12 24.97
N LYS A 363 -6.95 -25.49 25.26
CA LYS A 363 -8.07 -25.36 24.28
C LYS A 363 -8.58 -23.93 24.32
N TYR A 364 -8.83 -23.37 23.13
CA TYR A 364 -9.39 -22.04 22.95
C TYR A 364 -10.52 -22.03 21.92
N LEU A 365 -11.34 -20.97 21.95
CA LEU A 365 -12.36 -20.72 20.93
C LEU A 365 -12.30 -19.26 20.46
N ALA A 366 -12.77 -18.29 21.25
CA ALA A 366 -12.59 -16.87 20.97
C ALA A 366 -11.54 -16.28 21.91
N VAL A 367 -10.55 -15.62 21.35
CA VAL A 367 -9.45 -14.95 22.06
C VAL A 367 -9.53 -13.45 21.78
N LEU A 368 -9.71 -12.64 22.83
CA LEU A 368 -9.80 -11.20 22.73
C LEU A 368 -8.50 -10.54 23.19
N LEU A 369 -8.12 -9.47 22.48
CA LEU A 369 -7.16 -8.49 22.98
C LEU A 369 -7.93 -7.29 23.52
N THR A 370 -7.50 -6.78 24.67
CA THR A 370 -8.09 -5.63 25.37
C THR A 370 -7.09 -4.47 25.41
N TYR A 371 -7.61 -3.25 25.43
CA TYR A 371 -6.82 -2.04 25.34
C TYR A 371 -7.25 -1.03 26.41
N ASP A 372 -6.29 -0.21 26.85
CA ASP A 372 -6.55 0.94 27.69
C ASP A 372 -7.13 2.08 26.86
N VAL A 373 -8.37 2.43 27.08
CA VAL A 373 -9.08 3.50 26.35
C VAL A 373 -8.85 4.89 26.93
N ASP A 374 -8.31 5.01 28.14
CA ASP A 374 -8.10 6.27 28.86
C ASP A 374 -6.64 6.75 28.77
N GLY A 375 -5.71 5.89 28.36
CA GLY A 375 -4.30 6.20 28.26
C GLY A 375 -3.96 7.26 27.21
N GLU A 376 -3.02 8.15 27.49
CA GLU A 376 -2.46 9.06 26.50
C GLU A 376 -1.54 8.30 25.54
N VAL A 377 -1.69 8.53 24.25
CA VAL A 377 -0.87 7.90 23.21
C VAL A 377 -0.09 8.97 22.46
N GLY A 378 1.23 8.95 22.56
CA GLY A 378 2.13 9.90 21.89
C GLY A 378 2.12 9.73 20.35
N ARG A 379 2.13 10.84 19.63
CA ARG A 379 2.22 10.86 18.16
C ARG A 379 3.64 10.59 17.63
N GLN A 380 4.65 10.76 18.47
CA GLN A 380 6.06 10.53 18.16
C GLN A 380 6.59 9.36 18.98
N VAL A 381 7.41 8.52 18.35
CA VAL A 381 8.09 7.39 18.99
C VAL A 381 9.60 7.59 18.84
N GLU A 382 10.33 7.50 19.95
CA GLU A 382 11.80 7.52 19.93
C GLU A 382 12.33 6.14 19.50
N ASN A 383 13.41 6.13 18.74
CA ASN A 383 14.09 4.89 18.39
C ASN A 383 14.94 4.42 19.58
N PRO A 384 14.61 3.29 20.22
CA PRO A 384 15.34 2.84 21.42
C PRO A 384 16.79 2.42 21.14
N VAL A 385 17.15 2.22 19.86
CA VAL A 385 18.49 1.79 19.44
C VAL A 385 19.43 2.98 19.22
N VAL A 386 18.88 4.18 19.03
CA VAL A 386 19.68 5.39 18.77
C VAL A 386 19.89 6.16 20.06
N THR A 387 21.12 6.13 20.57
CA THR A 387 21.54 7.03 21.67
C THR A 387 21.51 8.48 21.18
N LYS A 388 20.81 9.37 21.91
CA LYS A 388 20.77 10.81 21.61
C LYS A 388 22.19 11.36 21.40
N LYS A 389 22.51 11.77 20.18
CA LYS A 389 23.73 12.52 19.90
C LYS A 389 23.47 14.00 20.15
N ALA A 390 24.52 14.72 20.59
CA ALA A 390 24.46 16.16 20.88
C ALA A 390 24.01 16.97 19.65
N ALA A 391 23.45 18.16 19.91
CA ALA A 391 22.96 19.10 18.91
C ALA A 391 23.92 19.30 17.73
N ALA A 392 23.36 19.51 16.54
CA ALA A 392 24.09 19.61 15.28
C ALA A 392 25.26 20.59 15.33
N ALA A 393 26.48 20.09 15.10
CA ALA A 393 27.64 20.95 14.88
C ALA A 393 27.53 21.61 13.48
N ALA A 394 28.08 22.80 13.32
CA ALA A 394 28.13 23.48 12.01
C ALA A 394 28.74 22.59 10.93
N GLY A 395 28.10 22.51 9.75
CA GLY A 395 28.54 21.64 8.62
C GLY A 395 27.95 20.23 8.63
N ARG A 396 27.05 19.92 9.54
CA ARG A 396 26.39 18.60 9.67
C ARG A 396 25.08 18.56 8.91
N VAL A 397 24.81 17.47 8.19
CA VAL A 397 23.55 17.26 7.45
C VAL A 397 22.64 16.33 8.26
N GLY A 398 21.54 16.89 8.78
CA GLY A 398 20.47 16.17 9.44
C GLY A 398 19.29 15.98 8.51
N ILE A 399 18.88 14.74 8.26
CA ILE A 399 17.79 14.42 7.35
C ILE A 399 16.48 14.17 8.11
N GLY A 400 15.43 14.90 7.69
CA GLY A 400 14.04 14.55 7.93
C GLY A 400 13.44 13.94 6.66
N LEU A 401 12.94 12.70 6.72
CA LEU A 401 12.35 12.01 5.58
C LEU A 401 10.83 11.99 5.65
N ILE A 402 10.17 12.42 4.58
CA ILE A 402 8.72 12.31 4.40
C ILE A 402 8.44 11.35 3.24
N GLY A 403 7.91 10.16 3.57
CA GLY A 403 7.67 9.09 2.62
C GLY A 403 8.70 7.96 2.68
N ALA A 404 8.33 6.83 3.31
CA ALA A 404 9.16 5.65 3.47
C ALA A 404 8.93 4.58 2.38
N GLY A 405 8.63 5.02 1.15
CA GLY A 405 8.32 4.14 0.01
C GLY A 405 9.52 3.36 -0.52
N GLY A 406 9.26 2.41 -1.44
CA GLY A 406 10.28 1.53 -2.00
C GLY A 406 11.42 2.27 -2.70
N TYR A 407 11.16 3.42 -3.35
CA TYR A 407 12.20 4.21 -3.99
C TYR A 407 13.13 4.86 -2.95
N ALA A 408 12.56 5.46 -1.91
CA ALA A 408 13.34 6.03 -0.82
C ALA A 408 14.26 4.97 -0.17
N GLN A 409 13.73 3.77 0.11
CA GLN A 409 14.49 2.68 0.73
C GLN A 409 15.59 2.12 -0.16
N LYS A 410 15.36 1.99 -1.47
CA LYS A 410 16.29 1.33 -2.39
C LYS A 410 17.31 2.29 -2.99
N MET A 411 16.93 3.55 -3.21
CA MET A 411 17.76 4.50 -3.94
C MET A 411 18.25 5.66 -3.08
N LEU A 412 17.40 6.31 -2.30
CA LEU A 412 17.80 7.52 -1.58
C LEU A 412 18.55 7.21 -0.27
N LEU A 413 17.96 6.42 0.61
CA LEU A 413 18.51 6.16 1.93
C LEU A 413 19.90 5.48 1.92
N PRO A 414 20.19 4.49 1.04
CA PRO A 414 21.54 3.94 0.93
C PRO A 414 22.58 4.99 0.52
N ASN A 415 22.25 5.87 -0.43
CA ASN A 415 23.14 6.92 -0.90
C ASN A 415 23.36 8.00 0.15
N PHE A 416 22.32 8.46 0.84
CA PHE A 416 22.45 9.38 1.97
C PHE A 416 23.28 8.78 3.12
N LYS A 417 23.08 7.50 3.43
CA LYS A 417 23.88 6.79 4.45
C LYS A 417 25.35 6.75 4.04
N ALA A 418 25.65 6.49 2.78
CA ALA A 418 27.03 6.51 2.26
C ALA A 418 27.65 7.92 2.31
N ALA A 419 26.84 8.98 2.21
CA ALA A 419 27.30 10.37 2.37
C ALA A 419 27.53 10.77 3.84
N GLY A 420 27.22 9.91 4.82
CA GLY A 420 27.53 10.13 6.24
C GLY A 420 26.60 11.11 6.95
N VAL A 421 25.35 11.22 6.50
CA VAL A 421 24.34 12.09 7.11
C VAL A 421 23.82 11.55 8.45
N GLU A 422 23.16 12.39 9.21
CA GLU A 422 22.37 11.99 10.38
C GLU A 422 20.90 11.84 10.02
N PHE A 423 20.31 10.74 10.45
CA PHE A 423 18.89 10.46 10.25
C PHE A 423 18.11 10.91 11.49
N CYS A 424 17.39 12.05 11.39
CA CYS A 424 16.70 12.71 12.48
C CYS A 424 15.30 12.14 12.68
N SER A 425 14.41 12.43 11.77
CA SER A 425 13.00 12.02 11.84
C SER A 425 12.50 11.44 10.52
N ILE A 426 11.56 10.49 10.61
CA ILE A 426 10.93 9.85 9.45
C ILE A 426 9.42 9.80 9.61
N ALA A 427 8.70 10.26 8.58
CA ALA A 427 7.25 10.17 8.49
C ALA A 427 6.80 9.22 7.39
N SER A 428 5.78 8.43 7.70
CA SER A 428 5.03 7.65 6.73
C SER A 428 3.56 7.58 7.16
N ALA A 429 2.64 7.52 6.21
CA ALA A 429 1.20 7.36 6.49
C ALA A 429 0.90 6.08 7.31
N SER A 430 1.73 5.06 7.19
CA SER A 430 1.74 3.88 8.05
C SER A 430 2.84 4.02 9.10
N GLY A 431 2.47 4.09 10.37
CA GLY A 431 3.42 4.12 11.50
C GLY A 431 4.38 2.92 11.49
N VAL A 432 3.91 1.76 11.05
CA VAL A 432 4.73 0.54 10.89
C VAL A 432 5.87 0.77 9.91
N SER A 433 5.58 1.32 8.72
CA SER A 433 6.62 1.61 7.73
C SER A 433 7.63 2.64 8.22
N ALA A 434 7.18 3.69 8.94
CA ALA A 434 8.09 4.67 9.54
C ALA A 434 9.03 4.02 10.55
N ARG A 435 8.51 3.13 11.41
CA ARG A 435 9.31 2.38 12.39
C ARG A 435 10.30 1.42 11.73
N ASP A 436 9.85 0.59 10.80
CA ASP A 436 10.71 -0.45 10.19
C ASP A 436 11.87 0.19 9.41
N VAL A 437 11.57 1.17 8.57
CA VAL A 437 12.57 1.91 7.81
C VAL A 437 13.46 2.74 8.74
N GLY A 438 12.84 3.42 9.71
CA GLY A 438 13.54 4.22 10.68
C GLY A 438 14.53 3.39 11.53
N THR A 439 14.14 2.22 11.96
CA THR A 439 15.02 1.29 12.69
C THR A 439 16.16 0.78 11.79
N LYS A 440 15.86 0.38 10.55
CA LYS A 440 16.86 -0.13 9.59
C LYS A 440 17.96 0.89 9.28
N TYR A 441 17.60 2.17 9.17
CA TYR A 441 18.54 3.24 8.81
C TYR A 441 19.05 4.06 10.00
N GLY A 442 18.46 3.91 11.19
CA GLY A 442 18.88 4.58 12.41
C GLY A 442 18.33 6.00 12.55
N PHE A 443 17.10 6.26 12.11
CA PHE A 443 16.40 7.51 12.43
C PHE A 443 16.15 7.61 13.93
N ALA A 444 16.30 8.82 14.48
CA ALA A 444 16.10 9.06 15.90
C ALA A 444 14.62 9.02 16.30
N HIS A 445 13.74 9.53 15.44
CA HIS A 445 12.30 9.65 15.70
C HIS A 445 11.46 9.08 14.55
N PHE A 446 10.37 8.40 14.90
CA PHE A 446 9.35 7.92 13.99
C PHE A 446 8.08 8.72 14.22
N VAL A 447 7.50 9.27 13.16
CA VAL A 447 6.27 10.08 13.21
C VAL A 447 5.35 9.69 12.05
N SER A 448 4.06 10.01 12.15
CA SER A 448 3.10 9.73 11.06
C SER A 448 2.81 10.97 10.20
N ASP A 449 3.05 12.17 10.71
CA ASP A 449 2.75 13.42 10.03
C ASP A 449 4.01 14.15 9.53
N ALA A 450 3.87 14.78 8.37
CA ALA A 450 4.95 15.53 7.73
C ALA A 450 5.35 16.79 8.51
N GLN A 451 4.39 17.41 9.23
CA GLN A 451 4.64 18.64 9.97
C GLN A 451 5.65 18.43 11.11
N SER A 452 5.55 17.29 11.79
CA SER A 452 6.50 16.89 12.83
C SER A 452 7.92 16.78 12.28
N VAL A 453 8.09 16.24 11.05
CA VAL A 453 9.40 16.17 10.38
C VAL A 453 9.90 17.56 9.98
N ILE A 454 9.04 18.40 9.42
CA ILE A 454 9.41 19.76 8.99
C ILE A 454 9.76 20.64 10.20
N ALA A 455 9.10 20.42 11.35
CA ALA A 455 9.35 21.15 12.58
C ALA A 455 10.59 20.66 13.35
N ASP A 456 11.15 19.51 13.01
CA ASP A 456 12.32 18.95 13.68
C ASP A 456 13.54 19.88 13.50
N GLU A 457 14.02 20.47 14.59
CA GLU A 457 15.16 21.39 14.58
C GLU A 457 16.49 20.70 14.22
N GLN A 458 16.57 19.39 14.42
CA GLN A 458 17.76 18.59 14.07
C GLN A 458 17.84 18.33 12.56
N ALA A 459 16.71 18.37 11.86
CA ALA A 459 16.63 18.14 10.41
C ALA A 459 16.80 19.47 9.67
N ASN A 460 17.95 19.67 9.00
CA ASN A 460 18.20 20.83 8.13
C ASN A 460 17.96 20.53 6.65
N LEU A 461 17.88 19.25 6.25
CA LEU A 461 17.48 18.79 4.92
C LEU A 461 16.21 17.94 5.01
N ILE A 462 15.12 18.44 4.43
CA ILE A 462 13.88 17.68 4.31
C ILE A 462 13.85 16.94 2.99
N VAL A 463 13.78 15.62 3.05
CA VAL A 463 13.70 14.73 1.88
C VAL A 463 12.25 14.31 1.69
N ILE A 464 11.65 14.69 0.56
CA ILE A 464 10.25 14.41 0.21
C ILE A 464 10.22 13.32 -0.87
N ALA A 465 9.72 12.14 -0.52
CA ALA A 465 9.63 10.96 -1.39
C ALA A 465 8.25 10.28 -1.27
N THR A 466 7.20 11.08 -1.28
CA THR A 466 5.80 10.69 -1.18
C THR A 466 5.20 10.40 -2.57
N ARG A 467 3.87 10.27 -2.68
CA ARG A 467 3.17 10.33 -3.95
C ARG A 467 3.15 11.76 -4.48
N HIS A 468 3.12 11.92 -5.79
CA HIS A 468 3.37 13.19 -6.50
C HIS A 468 2.49 14.35 -6.06
N GLY A 469 1.18 14.11 -5.82
CA GLY A 469 0.21 15.16 -5.45
C GLY A 469 0.51 15.90 -4.15
N SER A 470 1.43 15.41 -3.31
CA SER A 470 1.82 16.09 -2.08
C SER A 470 3.16 16.84 -2.17
N HIS A 471 3.93 16.67 -3.26
CA HIS A 471 5.29 17.22 -3.39
C HIS A 471 5.30 18.74 -3.26
N ALA A 472 4.48 19.43 -4.04
CA ALA A 472 4.45 20.90 -4.05
C ALA A 472 4.09 21.49 -2.68
N ALA A 473 3.01 21.01 -2.06
CA ALA A 473 2.55 21.51 -0.76
C ALA A 473 3.58 21.29 0.36
N LEU A 474 4.19 20.11 0.43
CA LEU A 474 5.22 19.78 1.41
C LEU A 474 6.51 20.59 1.18
N THR A 475 6.87 20.81 -0.09
CA THR A 475 8.03 21.63 -0.48
C THR A 475 7.84 23.08 0.01
N VAL A 476 6.67 23.68 -0.26
CA VAL A 476 6.35 25.04 0.20
C VAL A 476 6.46 25.14 1.72
N GLN A 477 5.84 24.20 2.44
CA GLN A 477 5.85 24.18 3.92
C GLN A 477 7.26 24.09 4.50
N ALA A 478 8.12 23.26 3.91
CA ALA A 478 9.52 23.11 4.36
C ALA A 478 10.35 24.35 4.05
N LEU A 479 10.23 24.91 2.84
CA LEU A 479 10.92 26.15 2.43
C LEU A 479 10.49 27.35 3.28
N ASP A 480 9.21 27.47 3.61
CA ASP A 480 8.69 28.56 4.49
C ASP A 480 9.25 28.47 5.91
N ARG A 481 9.74 27.30 6.32
CA ARG A 481 10.49 27.12 7.58
C ARG A 481 12.01 27.29 7.42
N GLY A 482 12.46 27.73 6.25
CA GLY A 482 13.89 27.94 5.97
C GLY A 482 14.69 26.64 5.87
N LYS A 483 14.04 25.48 5.71
CA LYS A 483 14.72 24.20 5.53
C LYS A 483 15.23 24.06 4.09
N HIS A 484 16.38 23.39 3.91
CA HIS A 484 16.76 22.87 2.59
C HIS A 484 15.81 21.74 2.23
N VAL A 485 15.44 21.64 0.96
CA VAL A 485 14.49 20.63 0.48
C VAL A 485 15.09 19.81 -0.66
N PHE A 486 15.08 18.50 -0.51
CA PHE A 486 15.26 17.56 -1.61
C PHE A 486 13.91 16.90 -1.87
N VAL A 487 13.29 17.21 -3.00
CA VAL A 487 12.00 16.62 -3.39
C VAL A 487 12.17 15.70 -4.60
N GLU A 488 11.58 14.51 -4.53
CA GLU A 488 11.49 13.65 -5.70
C GLU A 488 10.63 14.29 -6.80
N LYS A 489 10.95 13.94 -8.02
CA LYS A 489 10.18 14.40 -9.19
C LYS A 489 8.79 13.73 -9.23
N PRO A 490 7.77 14.33 -9.84
CA PRO A 490 7.74 15.70 -10.36
C PRO A 490 7.63 16.72 -9.21
N LEU A 491 8.12 17.94 -9.46
CA LEU A 491 8.06 19.01 -8.47
C LEU A 491 6.62 19.46 -8.17
N ALA A 492 5.78 19.49 -9.20
CA ALA A 492 4.37 19.90 -9.14
C ALA A 492 3.55 19.18 -10.21
N LEU A 493 2.22 19.14 -10.07
CA LEU A 493 1.29 18.54 -11.02
C LEU A 493 0.60 19.56 -11.96
N ASN A 494 0.67 20.85 -11.66
CA ASN A 494 0.07 21.94 -12.43
C ASN A 494 0.80 23.28 -12.23
N ASP A 495 0.48 24.27 -13.06
CA ASP A 495 1.10 25.59 -13.03
C ASP A 495 0.91 26.29 -11.67
N ALA A 496 -0.28 26.22 -11.06
CA ALA A 496 -0.55 26.91 -9.80
C ALA A 496 0.30 26.36 -8.64
N GLU A 497 0.47 25.05 -8.55
CA GLU A 497 1.36 24.42 -7.58
C GLU A 497 2.82 24.83 -7.82
N LEU A 498 3.26 24.83 -9.08
CA LEU A 498 4.62 25.24 -9.43
C LEU A 498 4.87 26.69 -9.05
N ASP A 499 3.95 27.61 -9.35
CA ASP A 499 4.07 29.03 -9.01
C ASP A 499 4.19 29.23 -7.49
N CYS A 500 3.45 28.47 -6.68
CA CYS A 500 3.59 28.47 -5.22
C CYS A 500 4.97 28.01 -4.76
N VAL A 501 5.51 26.95 -5.38
CA VAL A 501 6.85 26.43 -5.06
C VAL A 501 7.94 27.44 -5.43
N ILE A 502 7.88 28.02 -6.63
CA ILE A 502 8.86 29.02 -7.07
C ILE A 502 8.87 30.24 -6.13
N ALA A 503 7.67 30.77 -5.82
CA ALA A 503 7.55 31.88 -4.89
C ALA A 503 8.07 31.55 -3.47
N ALA A 504 7.88 30.31 -3.00
CA ALA A 504 8.43 29.85 -1.73
C ALA A 504 9.97 29.75 -1.77
N ALA A 505 10.53 29.20 -2.85
CA ALA A 505 11.97 29.08 -3.02
C ALA A 505 12.69 30.43 -3.12
N GLU A 506 12.08 31.44 -3.78
CA GLU A 506 12.63 32.79 -3.90
C GLU A 506 12.74 33.50 -2.55
N ARG A 507 11.80 33.28 -1.62
CA ARG A 507 11.78 33.90 -0.28
C ARG A 507 12.49 33.10 0.80
N SER A 508 12.76 31.82 0.57
CA SER A 508 13.38 30.91 1.53
C SER A 508 14.87 31.19 1.73
N ALA A 509 15.35 30.92 2.94
CA ALA A 509 16.79 30.81 3.22
C ALA A 509 17.36 29.44 2.85
N GLY A 510 16.50 28.43 2.67
CA GLY A 510 16.87 27.07 2.28
C GLY A 510 16.91 26.91 0.76
N GLU A 511 17.75 26.00 0.27
CA GLU A 511 17.86 25.65 -1.14
C GLU A 511 16.88 24.56 -1.53
N LEU A 512 16.37 24.63 -2.77
CA LEU A 512 15.48 23.63 -3.38
C LEU A 512 16.27 22.75 -4.34
N LEU A 513 16.20 21.42 -4.12
CA LEU A 513 16.77 20.39 -4.99
C LEU A 513 15.64 19.45 -5.44
N VAL A 514 15.64 19.08 -6.71
CA VAL A 514 14.67 18.16 -7.30
C VAL A 514 15.39 16.94 -7.83
N GLY A 515 14.83 15.74 -7.62
CA GLY A 515 15.39 14.43 -7.97
C GLY A 515 15.58 14.20 -9.47
N PHE A 516 16.25 15.09 -10.18
CA PHE A 516 16.62 14.96 -11.59
C PHE A 516 18.00 14.32 -11.76
N ASN A 517 18.07 13.05 -11.36
CA ASN A 517 19.33 12.31 -11.22
C ASN A 517 20.15 12.16 -12.50
N ARG A 518 19.51 12.07 -13.68
CA ARG A 518 20.20 11.68 -14.94
C ARG A 518 21.32 12.62 -15.37
N ARG A 519 21.20 13.93 -15.09
CA ARG A 519 22.26 14.90 -15.39
C ARG A 519 23.55 14.66 -14.59
N PHE A 520 23.47 13.96 -13.47
CA PHE A 520 24.61 13.61 -12.62
C PHE A 520 25.23 12.25 -12.98
N SER A 521 24.70 11.55 -13.99
CA SER A 521 25.33 10.33 -14.50
C SER A 521 26.71 10.62 -15.08
N PRO A 522 27.73 9.78 -14.81
CA PRO A 522 29.06 9.95 -15.41
C PRO A 522 29.05 10.04 -16.94
N LEU A 523 28.16 9.27 -17.59
CA LEU A 523 28.02 9.28 -19.05
C LEU A 523 27.37 10.57 -19.58
N ALA A 524 26.43 11.15 -18.83
CA ALA A 524 25.82 12.43 -19.15
C ALA A 524 26.82 13.58 -18.98
N ALA A 525 27.60 13.56 -17.89
CA ALA A 525 28.68 14.52 -17.68
C ALA A 525 29.70 14.43 -18.80
N ARG A 526 30.07 13.21 -19.22
CA ARG A 526 31.00 13.00 -20.35
C ARG A 526 30.43 13.53 -21.68
N ALA A 527 29.13 13.34 -21.93
CA ALA A 527 28.48 13.93 -23.11
C ALA A 527 28.57 15.47 -23.07
N LYS A 528 28.28 16.08 -21.90
CA LYS A 528 28.39 17.53 -21.73
C LYS A 528 29.79 18.05 -22.00
N GLU A 529 30.85 17.36 -21.54
CA GLU A 529 32.25 17.72 -21.82
C GLU A 529 32.57 17.70 -23.32
N VAL A 530 32.09 16.67 -24.06
CA VAL A 530 32.36 16.54 -25.52
C VAL A 530 31.84 17.76 -26.29
N PHE A 531 30.73 18.36 -25.83
CA PHE A 531 30.05 19.47 -26.49
C PHE A 531 30.16 20.82 -25.74
N GLN A 532 30.96 20.92 -24.67
CA GLN A 532 31.05 22.15 -23.84
C GLN A 532 31.51 23.41 -24.58
N HIS A 533 32.34 23.28 -25.62
CA HIS A 533 32.89 24.42 -26.40
C HIS A 533 32.26 24.54 -27.79
N ARG A 534 31.08 23.91 -27.98
CA ARG A 534 30.38 23.97 -29.26
C ARG A 534 29.98 25.40 -29.63
N GLN A 535 29.98 25.69 -30.91
CA GLN A 535 29.50 26.95 -31.48
C GLN A 535 28.15 26.78 -32.18
N ALA A 536 27.73 25.54 -32.46
CA ALA A 536 26.48 25.22 -33.13
C ALA A 536 25.48 24.56 -32.20
N PRO A 537 24.18 24.70 -32.49
CA PRO A 537 23.11 23.98 -31.77
C PRO A 537 23.26 22.45 -31.84
N LEU A 538 22.70 21.74 -30.86
CA LEU A 538 22.66 20.28 -30.84
C LEU A 538 21.33 19.75 -31.40
N SER A 539 21.38 18.55 -32.00
CA SER A 539 20.21 17.73 -32.27
C SER A 539 20.25 16.50 -31.36
N ILE A 540 19.15 16.25 -30.60
CA ILE A 540 19.11 15.16 -29.61
C ILE A 540 17.92 14.25 -29.91
N VAL A 541 18.17 12.94 -29.96
CA VAL A 541 17.12 11.92 -30.05
C VAL A 541 17.13 11.07 -28.80
N TYR A 542 16.03 11.03 -28.08
CA TYR A 542 15.88 10.28 -26.83
C TYR A 542 14.72 9.28 -26.93
N ARG A 543 15.03 8.02 -27.09
CA ARG A 543 14.03 6.94 -27.04
C ARG A 543 13.96 6.35 -25.63
N VAL A 544 12.72 6.21 -25.13
CA VAL A 544 12.42 5.60 -23.85
C VAL A 544 11.45 4.44 -24.04
N ASN A 545 11.88 3.22 -23.80
CA ASN A 545 11.04 2.03 -23.73
C ASN A 545 10.51 1.90 -22.30
N ALA A 546 9.38 2.52 -22.02
CA ALA A 546 8.90 2.76 -20.65
C ALA A 546 8.16 1.56 -20.03
N GLY A 547 7.60 0.67 -20.89
CA GLY A 547 6.74 -0.44 -20.46
C GLY A 547 5.34 0.00 -20.02
N ARG A 548 4.42 -0.93 -19.97
CA ARG A 548 3.02 -0.68 -19.58
C ARG A 548 2.88 -0.46 -18.06
N ILE A 549 1.97 0.45 -17.68
CA ILE A 549 1.47 0.61 -16.32
C ILE A 549 -0.06 0.45 -16.37
N PRO A 550 -0.68 -0.36 -15.49
CA PRO A 550 -2.13 -0.51 -15.43
C PRO A 550 -2.85 0.83 -15.21
N ARG A 551 -4.05 0.97 -15.73
CA ARG A 551 -4.86 2.20 -15.63
C ARG A 551 -5.19 2.53 -14.16
N GLU A 552 -5.36 1.51 -13.34
CA GLU A 552 -5.70 1.60 -11.92
C GLU A 552 -4.49 1.97 -11.04
N HIS A 553 -3.29 2.01 -11.60
CA HIS A 553 -2.10 2.36 -10.84
C HIS A 553 -2.14 3.85 -10.46
N TRP A 554 -1.79 4.18 -9.23
CA TRP A 554 -1.86 5.53 -8.67
C TRP A 554 -1.16 6.61 -9.54
N THR A 555 -0.12 6.26 -10.29
CA THR A 555 0.58 7.19 -11.19
C THR A 555 -0.30 7.68 -12.34
N GLN A 556 -1.34 6.91 -12.71
CA GLN A 556 -2.30 7.27 -13.75
C GLN A 556 -3.43 8.18 -13.23
N ASN A 557 -3.60 8.27 -11.91
CA ASN A 557 -4.57 9.17 -11.30
C ASN A 557 -4.12 10.64 -11.48
N PRO A 558 -4.91 11.52 -12.10
CA PRO A 558 -4.51 12.90 -12.37
C PRO A 558 -4.16 13.73 -11.12
N ASN A 559 -4.85 13.47 -10.00
CA ASN A 559 -4.68 14.23 -8.77
C ASN A 559 -3.59 13.67 -7.86
N GLU A 560 -3.21 12.41 -8.02
CA GLU A 560 -2.25 11.74 -7.17
C GLU A 560 -0.90 11.54 -7.86
N GLY A 561 -0.92 11.04 -9.10
CA GLY A 561 0.27 10.75 -9.90
C GLY A 561 0.53 11.73 -11.04
N GLY A 562 -0.50 12.42 -11.53
CA GLY A 562 -0.42 13.37 -12.64
C GLY A 562 -0.25 12.73 -14.02
N GLY A 563 -0.23 11.40 -14.12
CA GLY A 563 0.07 10.68 -15.35
C GLY A 563 1.57 10.56 -15.63
N ARG A 564 1.91 9.79 -16.65
CA ARG A 564 3.30 9.44 -16.95
C ARG A 564 4.11 10.59 -17.55
N ILE A 565 3.48 11.49 -18.26
CA ILE A 565 4.16 12.66 -18.86
C ILE A 565 4.72 13.55 -17.74
N ILE A 566 3.90 13.95 -16.80
CA ILE A 566 4.36 14.77 -15.66
C ILE A 566 5.30 13.96 -14.77
N GLY A 567 4.94 12.72 -14.45
CA GLY A 567 5.66 11.88 -13.50
C GLY A 567 7.02 11.36 -14.00
N GLU A 568 7.26 11.27 -15.31
CA GLU A 568 8.49 10.65 -15.83
C GLU A 568 9.19 11.47 -16.92
N VAL A 569 8.46 12.11 -17.84
CA VAL A 569 9.09 12.83 -18.98
C VAL A 569 9.92 14.01 -18.52
N CYS A 570 9.64 14.60 -17.36
CA CYS A 570 10.46 15.67 -16.76
C CYS A 570 11.93 15.31 -16.64
N HIS A 571 12.30 14.06 -16.38
CA HIS A 571 13.68 13.60 -16.35
C HIS A 571 14.41 13.76 -17.69
N PHE A 572 13.72 13.53 -18.79
CA PHE A 572 14.31 13.55 -20.14
C PHE A 572 14.46 14.97 -20.64
N ILE A 573 13.51 15.84 -20.29
CA ILE A 573 13.59 17.28 -20.55
C ILE A 573 14.75 17.89 -19.77
N ASP A 574 14.88 17.57 -18.49
CA ASP A 574 15.97 18.02 -17.63
C ASP A 574 17.34 17.64 -18.19
N LEU A 575 17.50 16.37 -18.61
CA LEU A 575 18.75 15.93 -19.20
C LEU A 575 19.07 16.67 -20.51
N MET A 576 18.09 16.89 -21.38
CA MET A 576 18.29 17.65 -22.61
C MET A 576 18.65 19.12 -22.31
N GLN A 577 17.98 19.75 -21.34
CA GLN A 577 18.31 21.10 -20.88
C GLN A 577 19.74 21.17 -20.33
N PHE A 578 20.16 20.18 -19.53
CA PHE A 578 21.56 20.08 -19.08
C PHE A 578 22.55 19.97 -20.25
N LEU A 579 22.30 19.09 -21.22
CA LEU A 579 23.19 18.85 -22.36
C LEU A 579 23.31 20.09 -23.27
N THR A 580 22.19 20.75 -23.57
CA THR A 580 22.16 21.96 -24.38
C THR A 580 22.71 23.17 -23.61
N GLY A 581 22.49 23.22 -22.29
CA GLY A 581 22.78 24.42 -21.47
C GLY A 581 21.78 25.53 -21.71
N ALA A 582 20.62 25.25 -22.30
CA ALA A 582 19.59 26.22 -22.66
C ALA A 582 18.21 25.72 -22.25
N ALA A 583 17.32 26.64 -21.82
CA ALA A 583 15.96 26.30 -21.44
C ALA A 583 15.11 25.89 -22.66
N PRO A 584 14.14 24.98 -22.52
CA PRO A 584 13.13 24.70 -23.54
C PRO A 584 12.24 25.94 -23.74
N THR A 585 11.99 26.31 -24.99
CA THR A 585 11.18 27.47 -25.38
C THR A 585 9.84 27.09 -26.03
N SER A 586 9.80 25.91 -26.65
CA SER A 586 8.57 25.42 -27.32
C SER A 586 8.53 23.90 -27.28
N VAL A 587 7.32 23.36 -27.19
CA VAL A 587 7.05 21.91 -27.25
C VAL A 587 5.91 21.63 -28.22
N PHE A 588 6.03 20.51 -28.94
CA PHE A 588 4.94 19.92 -29.72
C PHE A 588 4.89 18.43 -29.44
N ALA A 589 3.70 17.90 -29.10
CA ALA A 589 3.53 16.51 -28.74
C ALA A 589 2.39 15.86 -29.49
N GLN A 590 2.59 14.58 -29.84
CA GLN A 590 1.58 13.77 -30.50
C GLN A 590 1.55 12.38 -29.88
N ALA A 591 0.37 11.97 -29.39
CA ALA A 591 0.15 10.63 -28.87
C ALA A 591 -0.07 9.62 -30.00
N VAL A 592 0.30 8.37 -29.74
CA VAL A 592 -0.04 7.25 -30.61
C VAL A 592 -1.54 6.97 -30.50
N GLY A 593 -2.31 7.24 -31.57
CA GLY A 593 -3.75 7.11 -31.59
C GLY A 593 -4.26 5.71 -31.92
N GLY A 594 -5.57 5.45 -31.70
CA GLY A 594 -6.32 4.31 -32.27
C GLY A 594 -6.31 3.03 -31.44
N GLY A 595 -5.85 3.03 -30.21
CA GLY A 595 -5.92 1.86 -29.32
C GLY A 595 -7.35 1.57 -28.85
N GLN A 596 -7.89 0.37 -29.16
CA GLN A 596 -9.08 -0.15 -28.48
C GLN A 596 -8.64 -0.96 -27.25
N GLY A 597 -9.37 -0.84 -26.14
CA GLY A 597 -9.12 -1.61 -24.92
C GLY A 597 -8.19 -0.93 -23.91
N ASN A 598 -7.26 -1.71 -23.31
CA ASN A 598 -6.43 -1.28 -22.18
C ASN A 598 -5.24 -0.37 -22.52
N VAL A 599 -5.16 0.17 -23.75
CA VAL A 599 -4.08 1.09 -24.14
C VAL A 599 -4.44 2.51 -23.73
N ILE A 600 -3.55 3.14 -22.93
CA ILE A 600 -3.65 4.56 -22.60
C ILE A 600 -2.85 5.32 -23.66
N SER A 601 -3.55 6.12 -24.47
CA SER A 601 -2.93 6.82 -25.61
C SER A 601 -1.79 7.77 -25.18
N GLU A 602 -1.92 8.42 -24.03
CA GLU A 602 -0.92 9.34 -23.49
C GLU A 602 0.32 8.61 -22.90
N ASP A 603 0.33 7.28 -22.83
CA ASP A 603 1.48 6.50 -22.40
C ASP A 603 2.49 6.24 -23.55
N SER A 604 2.14 6.54 -24.79
CA SER A 604 3.04 6.46 -25.96
C SER A 604 2.97 7.75 -26.74
N VAL A 605 4.03 8.59 -26.62
CA VAL A 605 4.03 9.97 -27.12
C VAL A 605 5.35 10.31 -27.79
N PHE A 606 5.28 11.00 -28.93
CA PHE A 606 6.41 11.68 -29.54
C PHE A 606 6.37 13.17 -29.18
N ILE A 607 7.47 13.69 -28.65
CA ILE A 607 7.58 15.06 -28.14
C ILE A 607 8.77 15.73 -28.83
N ASN A 608 8.50 16.84 -29.51
CA ASN A 608 9.53 17.73 -30.05
C ASN A 608 9.74 18.91 -29.10
N LEU A 609 11.00 19.22 -28.80
CA LEU A 609 11.43 20.31 -27.92
C LEU A 609 12.36 21.24 -28.69
N GLN A 610 12.14 22.55 -28.58
CA GLN A 610 13.05 23.58 -29.05
C GLN A 610 13.67 24.31 -27.85
N PHE A 611 14.96 24.57 -27.91
CA PHE A 611 15.73 25.24 -26.84
C PHE A 611 16.16 26.63 -27.26
N ALA A 612 16.43 27.50 -26.26
CA ALA A 612 16.74 28.91 -26.48
C ALA A 612 18.02 29.16 -27.30
N ASP A 613 18.97 28.21 -27.34
CA ASP A 613 20.18 28.25 -28.14
C ASP A 613 19.99 27.76 -29.58
N GLY A 614 18.77 27.42 -29.99
CA GLY A 614 18.44 26.85 -31.28
C GLY A 614 18.58 25.33 -31.37
N SER A 615 19.00 24.66 -30.28
CA SER A 615 19.06 23.21 -30.23
C SER A 615 17.65 22.61 -30.29
N ASN A 616 17.55 21.38 -30.83
CA ASN A 616 16.31 20.65 -30.99
C ASN A 616 16.43 19.26 -30.39
N GLY A 617 15.33 18.79 -29.76
CA GLY A 617 15.26 17.47 -29.18
C GLY A 617 13.95 16.76 -29.46
N VAL A 618 14.05 15.44 -29.66
CA VAL A 618 12.86 14.56 -29.80
C VAL A 618 12.90 13.52 -28.70
N ILE A 619 11.81 13.39 -27.94
CA ILE A 619 11.58 12.30 -26.99
C ILE A 619 10.54 11.35 -27.59
N ALA A 620 10.94 10.10 -27.84
CA ALA A 620 10.04 9.01 -28.16
C ALA A 620 9.77 8.21 -26.86
N TYR A 621 8.70 8.55 -26.15
CA TYR A 621 8.27 7.88 -24.94
C TYR A 621 7.27 6.79 -25.27
N LEU A 622 7.61 5.52 -25.11
CA LEU A 622 6.89 4.38 -25.66
C LEU A 622 6.58 3.34 -24.57
N ALA A 623 5.28 3.09 -24.31
CA ALA A 623 4.85 2.14 -23.29
C ALA A 623 4.68 0.71 -23.82
N GLU A 624 4.54 0.52 -25.13
CA GLU A 624 4.16 -0.74 -25.76
C GLU A 624 5.35 -1.59 -26.24
N GLY A 625 6.58 -1.19 -25.91
CA GLY A 625 7.79 -1.91 -26.33
C GLY A 625 8.04 -3.18 -25.53
N ASP A 626 8.78 -4.13 -26.14
CA ASP A 626 9.22 -5.34 -25.45
C ASP A 626 10.22 -5.05 -24.33
N ALA A 627 10.05 -5.69 -23.17
CA ALA A 627 10.85 -5.48 -21.98
C ALA A 627 12.34 -5.91 -22.13
N SER A 628 12.66 -6.73 -23.13
CA SER A 628 14.06 -7.12 -23.45
C SER A 628 14.86 -5.99 -24.11
N LEU A 629 14.19 -4.99 -24.69
CA LEU A 629 14.84 -3.80 -25.21
C LEU A 629 15.22 -2.86 -24.05
N GLN A 630 16.46 -2.39 -24.05
CA GLN A 630 16.96 -1.44 -23.05
C GLN A 630 16.04 -0.21 -22.91
N LYS A 631 15.87 0.26 -21.67
CA LYS A 631 14.91 1.33 -21.38
C LYS A 631 15.26 2.64 -22.08
N GLU A 632 16.49 3.09 -22.01
CA GLU A 632 16.89 4.43 -22.44
C GLU A 632 17.99 4.39 -23.50
N HIS A 633 17.80 5.14 -24.62
CA HIS A 633 18.77 5.30 -25.68
C HIS A 633 18.80 6.76 -26.12
N ILE A 634 19.98 7.37 -26.10
CA ILE A 634 20.14 8.81 -26.34
C ILE A 634 21.21 9.00 -27.40
N GLU A 635 20.90 9.77 -28.44
CA GLU A 635 21.84 10.17 -29.48
C GLU A 635 21.94 11.68 -29.49
N ILE A 636 23.17 12.20 -29.46
CA ILE A 636 23.49 13.63 -29.43
C ILE A 636 24.40 13.94 -30.62
N TYR A 637 23.96 14.85 -31.48
CA TYR A 637 24.62 15.24 -32.70
C TYR A 637 25.05 16.72 -32.66
N GLY A 638 26.26 17.01 -33.01
CA GLY A 638 26.77 18.39 -33.12
C GLY A 638 28.22 18.42 -33.62
N GLU A 639 28.55 19.41 -34.46
CA GLU A 639 29.92 19.71 -34.93
C GLU A 639 30.69 18.51 -35.48
N GLY A 640 30.03 17.64 -36.26
CA GLY A 640 30.64 16.44 -36.85
C GLY A 640 30.95 15.35 -35.83
N LYS A 641 30.40 15.43 -34.62
CA LYS A 641 30.48 14.41 -33.57
C LYS A 641 29.12 13.84 -33.29
N THR A 642 29.08 12.56 -32.93
CA THR A 642 27.88 11.90 -32.40
C THR A 642 28.24 11.21 -31.10
N PHE A 643 27.48 11.47 -30.05
CA PHE A 643 27.62 10.78 -28.75
C PHE A 643 26.34 9.98 -28.45
N VAL A 644 26.51 8.69 -28.22
CA VAL A 644 25.39 7.76 -27.98
C VAL A 644 25.47 7.21 -26.56
N ILE A 645 24.42 7.32 -25.76
CA ILE A 645 24.32 6.71 -24.43
C ILE A 645 23.31 5.55 -24.50
N GLU A 646 23.75 4.36 -24.07
CA GLU A 646 22.93 3.14 -24.00
C GLU A 646 22.62 2.81 -22.54
N ASP A 647 21.38 3.13 -22.13
CA ASP A 647 20.80 2.85 -20.81
C ASP A 647 21.71 3.17 -19.61
N PHE A 648 22.55 4.21 -19.75
CA PHE A 648 23.53 4.62 -18.73
C PHE A 648 24.48 3.48 -18.29
N ARG A 649 24.71 2.50 -19.17
CA ARG A 649 25.66 1.39 -18.99
C ARG A 649 26.89 1.57 -19.86
N SER A 650 26.72 2.12 -21.06
CA SER A 650 27.79 2.38 -21.99
C SER A 650 27.50 3.62 -22.82
N ALA A 651 28.55 4.21 -23.35
CA ALA A 651 28.49 5.28 -24.34
C ALA A 651 29.47 5.05 -25.51
N ARG A 652 29.15 5.67 -26.65
CA ARG A 652 30.00 5.68 -27.83
C ARG A 652 30.15 7.10 -28.36
N LEU A 653 31.36 7.51 -28.60
CA LEU A 653 31.70 8.77 -29.27
C LEU A 653 32.18 8.47 -30.68
N TYR A 654 31.51 9.02 -31.68
CA TYR A 654 31.93 9.02 -33.06
C TYR A 654 32.47 10.40 -33.41
N ALA A 655 33.74 10.50 -33.79
CA ALA A 655 34.42 11.77 -34.17
C ALA A 655 35.59 11.50 -35.09
N GLY A 656 35.74 12.30 -36.17
CA GLY A 656 36.86 12.19 -37.13
C GLY A 656 36.97 10.81 -37.80
N GLY A 657 35.82 10.16 -38.06
CA GLY A 657 35.77 8.82 -38.67
C GLY A 657 36.14 7.66 -37.73
N ARG A 658 36.24 7.91 -36.44
CA ARG A 658 36.61 6.90 -35.42
C ARG A 658 35.51 6.77 -34.38
N GLU A 659 35.37 5.54 -33.85
CA GLU A 659 34.52 5.21 -32.70
C GLU A 659 35.38 5.05 -31.45
N LYS A 660 34.92 5.65 -30.34
CA LYS A 660 35.48 5.40 -29.01
C LYS A 660 34.34 4.93 -28.09
N LYS A 661 34.46 3.71 -27.57
CA LYS A 661 33.48 3.12 -26.64
C LYS A 661 33.94 3.28 -25.18
N GLU A 662 32.98 3.57 -24.30
CA GLU A 662 33.13 3.61 -22.85
C GLU A 662 32.04 2.74 -22.22
N SER A 663 32.36 1.97 -21.17
CA SER A 663 31.39 1.10 -20.49
C SER A 663 31.60 1.17 -18.98
N LEU A 664 30.53 1.28 -18.26
CA LEU A 664 30.52 1.24 -16.80
C LEU A 664 30.35 -0.23 -16.31
N ARG A 665 30.84 -0.52 -15.11
CA ARG A 665 30.68 -1.85 -14.49
C ARG A 665 29.23 -2.20 -14.23
N GLN A 666 28.43 -1.19 -13.89
CA GLN A 666 26.98 -1.28 -13.64
C GLN A 666 26.30 -0.03 -14.18
N GLN A 667 24.98 -0.09 -14.34
CA GLN A 667 24.19 1.07 -14.71
C GLN A 667 24.34 2.17 -13.65
N ASP A 668 24.63 3.40 -14.10
CA ASP A 668 24.74 4.57 -13.24
C ASP A 668 23.97 5.74 -13.83
N LYS A 669 22.80 6.02 -13.21
CA LYS A 669 21.92 7.14 -13.57
C LYS A 669 22.13 8.38 -12.70
N GLY A 670 23.19 8.42 -11.89
CA GLY A 670 23.62 9.60 -11.15
C GLY A 670 23.01 9.81 -9.75
N GLN A 671 22.25 8.84 -9.20
CA GLN A 671 21.62 9.02 -7.89
C GLN A 671 22.62 9.22 -6.74
N ALA A 672 23.78 8.54 -6.79
CA ALA A 672 24.80 8.69 -5.75
C ALA A 672 25.43 10.10 -5.77
N ASP A 673 25.75 10.63 -6.96
CA ASP A 673 26.31 11.98 -7.10
C ASP A 673 25.28 13.06 -6.78
N GLU A 674 24.01 12.87 -7.17
CA GLU A 674 22.91 13.76 -6.81
C GLU A 674 22.77 13.91 -5.29
N THR A 675 22.69 12.80 -4.55
CA THR A 675 22.57 12.82 -3.07
C THR A 675 23.81 13.39 -2.41
N ARG A 676 25.02 13.09 -2.91
CA ARG A 676 26.27 13.67 -2.42
C ARG A 676 26.30 15.19 -2.61
N LEU A 677 25.87 15.70 -3.76
CA LEU A 677 25.79 17.14 -4.04
C LEU A 677 24.72 17.81 -3.16
N ALA A 678 23.57 17.16 -2.94
CA ALA A 678 22.55 17.67 -2.02
C ALA A 678 23.11 17.83 -0.59
N CYS A 679 23.91 16.87 -0.12
CA CYS A 679 24.60 17.00 1.16
C CYS A 679 25.62 18.15 1.16
N ALA A 680 26.38 18.34 0.09
CA ALA A 680 27.35 19.44 -0.02
C ALA A 680 26.69 20.83 -0.04
N VAL A 681 25.51 20.98 -0.65
CA VAL A 681 24.71 22.23 -0.59
C VAL A 681 24.43 22.59 0.87
N VAL A 682 24.00 21.64 1.66
CA VAL A 682 23.63 21.86 3.08
C VAL A 682 24.87 22.06 3.96
N ALA A 683 25.89 21.21 3.80
CA ALA A 683 27.07 21.21 4.66
C ALA A 683 28.01 22.40 4.42
N GLU A 684 28.13 22.84 3.17
CA GLU A 684 29.11 23.83 2.71
C GLU A 684 28.44 25.18 2.33
N GLY A 685 27.10 25.30 2.39
CA GLY A 685 26.37 26.49 1.97
C GLY A 685 26.51 26.78 0.47
N LYS A 686 26.70 25.76 -0.36
CA LYS A 686 26.78 25.89 -1.81
C LYS A 686 25.42 26.14 -2.42
N PRO A 687 25.32 26.84 -3.57
CA PRO A 687 24.06 26.96 -4.30
C PRO A 687 23.61 25.59 -4.83
N ALA A 688 22.32 25.41 -5.02
CA ALA A 688 21.75 24.20 -5.63
C ALA A 688 22.36 23.97 -7.03
N PRO A 689 22.68 22.71 -7.40
CA PRO A 689 23.34 22.39 -8.68
C PRO A 689 22.41 22.56 -9.89
N ILE A 690 21.12 22.68 -9.68
CA ILE A 690 20.08 22.99 -10.66
C ILE A 690 19.45 24.33 -10.25
N THR A 691 19.52 25.31 -11.12
CA THR A 691 18.96 26.63 -10.82
C THR A 691 17.43 26.60 -10.77
N LEU A 692 16.82 27.50 -10.01
CA LEU A 692 15.38 27.61 -9.92
C LEU A 692 14.73 27.81 -11.29
N ALA A 693 15.34 28.59 -12.18
CA ALA A 693 14.87 28.79 -13.55
C ALA A 693 14.91 27.50 -14.39
N GLU A 694 15.91 26.64 -14.20
CA GLU A 694 15.97 25.34 -14.87
C GLU A 694 14.87 24.40 -14.35
N LEU A 695 14.63 24.36 -13.03
CA LEU A 695 13.57 23.56 -12.43
C LEU A 695 12.18 24.01 -12.93
N GLU A 696 11.95 25.33 -13.01
CA GLU A 696 10.73 25.91 -13.54
C GLU A 696 10.54 25.54 -15.01
N ALA A 697 11.54 25.74 -15.86
CA ALA A 697 11.48 25.48 -17.29
C ALA A 697 11.16 23.99 -17.57
N THR A 698 11.87 23.08 -16.92
CA THR A 698 11.65 21.64 -17.05
C THR A 698 10.23 21.25 -16.65
N THR A 699 9.75 21.74 -15.51
CA THR A 699 8.43 21.38 -14.99
C THR A 699 7.31 21.96 -15.86
N ARG A 700 7.37 23.25 -16.23
CA ARG A 700 6.39 23.88 -17.14
C ARG A 700 6.34 23.18 -18.51
N ALA A 701 7.49 22.76 -19.05
CA ALA A 701 7.49 22.04 -20.31
C ALA A 701 6.63 20.77 -20.26
N THR A 702 6.58 20.06 -19.13
CA THR A 702 5.69 18.87 -19.00
C THR A 702 4.21 19.26 -19.07
N PHE A 703 3.81 20.40 -18.49
CA PHE A 703 2.43 20.88 -18.58
C PHE A 703 2.08 21.30 -20.02
N ARG A 704 3.02 21.99 -20.70
CA ARG A 704 2.84 22.40 -22.11
C ARG A 704 2.76 21.19 -23.04
N ILE A 705 3.45 20.08 -22.75
CA ILE A 705 3.27 18.82 -23.48
C ILE A 705 1.82 18.32 -23.39
N ARG A 706 1.22 18.33 -22.22
CA ARG A 706 -0.20 17.96 -22.05
C ARG A 706 -1.13 18.92 -22.78
N ASP A 707 -0.86 20.23 -22.72
CA ASP A 707 -1.62 21.22 -23.48
C ASP A 707 -1.51 20.98 -24.99
N SER A 708 -0.30 20.68 -25.50
CA SER A 708 -0.06 20.33 -26.90
C SER A 708 -0.83 19.08 -27.32
N LEU A 709 -0.84 18.03 -26.51
CA LEU A 709 -1.61 16.80 -26.78
C LEU A 709 -3.13 17.09 -26.87
N ARG A 710 -3.63 17.99 -26.01
CA ARG A 710 -5.05 18.37 -25.97
C ARG A 710 -5.45 19.26 -27.15
N THR A 711 -4.58 20.19 -27.56
CA THR A 711 -4.89 21.20 -28.59
C THR A 711 -4.45 20.79 -29.98
N GLY A 712 -3.50 19.85 -30.10
CA GLY A 712 -2.85 19.49 -31.36
C GLY A 712 -1.95 20.60 -31.92
N GLN A 713 -1.53 21.57 -31.09
CA GLN A 713 -0.72 22.72 -31.48
C GLN A 713 0.61 22.77 -30.73
N PRO A 714 1.63 23.41 -31.31
CA PRO A 714 2.85 23.77 -30.55
C PRO A 714 2.49 24.72 -29.41
N MET A 715 3.17 24.55 -28.25
CA MET A 715 2.96 25.35 -27.05
C MET A 715 4.26 26.00 -26.62
N GLU A 716 4.21 27.30 -26.30
CA GLU A 716 5.37 28.03 -25.77
C GLU A 716 5.61 27.67 -24.29
N VAL A 717 6.87 27.53 -23.91
CA VAL A 717 7.32 27.35 -22.52
C VAL A 717 7.78 28.71 -22.00
N MET A 718 6.86 29.43 -21.35
CA MET A 718 7.17 30.73 -20.73
C MET A 718 7.66 30.52 -19.28
N ILE A 719 8.81 31.10 -18.95
CA ILE A 719 9.38 31.15 -17.61
C ILE A 719 9.02 32.53 -17.04
N GLN A 720 8.56 32.61 -15.79
CA GLN A 720 8.42 33.88 -15.12
C GLN A 720 9.83 34.42 -14.87
N SER A 721 10.18 35.55 -15.49
CA SER A 721 11.49 36.17 -15.26
C SER A 721 11.68 36.41 -13.75
N PRO A 722 12.84 36.04 -13.18
CA PRO A 722 13.11 36.33 -11.78
C PRO A 722 13.03 37.86 -11.58
N LYS A 723 12.18 38.32 -10.66
CA LYS A 723 12.19 39.71 -10.25
C LYS A 723 13.60 40.03 -9.81
N SER A 724 14.29 40.91 -10.53
CA SER A 724 15.65 41.34 -10.20
C SER A 724 15.67 41.73 -8.73
N LYS A 725 16.53 41.11 -7.93
CA LYS A 725 16.80 41.57 -6.54
C LYS A 725 17.21 43.01 -6.64
N VAL A 726 16.31 43.93 -6.27
CA VAL A 726 16.64 45.36 -6.13
C VAL A 726 17.72 45.42 -5.06
N GLN A 727 18.94 45.71 -5.46
CA GLN A 727 20.00 46.07 -4.53
C GLN A 727 19.51 47.34 -3.78
N SER A 728 19.22 47.16 -2.50
CA SER A 728 19.00 48.29 -1.61
C SER A 728 20.26 49.18 -1.69
N PRO A 729 20.12 50.52 -1.92
CA PRO A 729 21.26 51.41 -1.94
C PRO A 729 21.92 51.38 -0.55
N LYS A 730 23.22 51.09 -0.53
CA LYS A 730 24.06 51.29 0.65
C LYS A 730 23.92 52.77 1.02
N SER A 731 23.30 53.06 2.16
CA SER A 731 23.35 54.36 2.81
C SER A 731 24.83 54.62 3.22
N ASN A 732 25.38 55.67 2.66
CA ASN A 732 26.63 56.27 3.11
C ASN A 732 26.46 56.81 4.56
#